data_851c2018c7990dc050462598ec680cc6
#
_entry.id   851c2018c7990dc050462598ec680cc6
#
_cell.length_a   1.000
_cell.length_b   1.000
_cell.length_c   1.000
_cell.angle_alpha   90.00
_cell.angle_beta   90.00
_cell.angle_gamma   90.00
#
_symmetry.space_group_name_H-M   'P 1'
#
loop_
_entity.id
_entity.type
_entity.pdbx_description
1 polymer ?
#
loop_
_entity_poly.entity_id
_entity_poly.type
_entity_poly.pdbx_seq_one_letter_code
_entity_poly.pdbx_strand_id
1 'polypeptide(L)'
;MKKISNTAKILSALAIFICASNAAEVANWNFDWKFFYGKNPNAQNRDFDDSSWRVLDLPHDYQIEQPWVVPSEEEIKKNGGDLKGRGFKPYGEGWYRKTFNASPEWKGKRVILDFEGVMSVSDVYINGEKVASNEYGYIGFEADISKYLDYDKPNVVAVYSRVMGASRWYTGGGIFRNVNIVVKNPVAVARHGVYITTPEINRDSASANVSVEVENTLAAPRQVSVKAKIFSPDGKEISEASKNIEIPANSSAKADFKFDIKNPSLWSPETPALYSAEVEVDSGNGAVDLQKETFGIRKIEFNPENGFVLNGKKVLLKGVNLHHDLGALGAAVYDSALERRIKFLKSMGVNHIRTAHNPYSKSLLDLADKYGILITDEAFDKWSKWFVAGRKNSADEVWPYVLEEFIKRDRNHPSVVIWSLGNELDIQTRNDKYGDYGVTMYKKMRDLCKKYDATRPYTVAQFPARAKGIGEKDPNWNESEPAELAFATDISAQNYTWSFFEKDAKKYPNMIFYQSEAGTWNIGGNYFGMNLDKVVGLAYWGAIAYFGESFGWPSKGWGDKAFIDMALNPLPQCYWVKANFMEDKPSVHLGVIESKDAKDRFVFHNGVNVGLTPETENWNREKGSKVPVAIYTNADEVELFLNGKSLGVKKNDRKNPHTRNRIVWLSVAYEPGELKAVARTGGKVVGEYKMETAGEPAEIVVTAENPNWKADGMDLQHLAIKAVDKNGRVHPLANNKLTFKVEGPAKLIGLDNGDMNSNELHTGNTRSLYCGKALAILRAGRTPGEVALTIEADGLPTKTGKLKLNPKK
;
A
#
# COMPACT_ATOMS: atom_id res chain seq x y z
N MET A 1 47.24 -41.77 14.29
CA MET A 1 45.98 -41.46 13.62
C MET A 1 45.61 -40.03 13.94
N LYS A 2 45.81 -39.13 12.96
CA LYS A 2 45.66 -37.65 13.13
C LYS A 2 44.21 -37.27 12.92
N LYS A 3 43.63 -36.57 13.89
CA LYS A 3 42.34 -35.84 13.72
C LYS A 3 42.62 -34.61 12.87
N ILE A 4 41.97 -34.50 11.73
CA ILE A 4 41.90 -33.31 10.90
C ILE A 4 40.66 -32.52 11.33
N SER A 5 40.87 -31.32 11.86
CA SER A 5 39.83 -30.36 12.17
C SER A 5 39.53 -29.55 10.90
N ASN A 6 38.35 -29.69 10.36
CA ASN A 6 37.83 -28.81 9.29
C ASN A 6 37.19 -27.58 9.92
N THR A 7 37.96 -26.51 9.98
CA THR A 7 37.42 -25.16 10.22
C THR A 7 37.12 -24.53 8.87
N ALA A 8 35.88 -24.64 8.43
CA ALA A 8 35.43 -23.95 7.24
C ALA A 8 35.28 -22.45 7.57
N LYS A 9 36.18 -21.65 7.05
CA LYS A 9 36.07 -20.18 7.03
C LYS A 9 35.02 -19.81 5.99
N ILE A 10 33.87 -19.35 6.45
CA ILE A 10 32.89 -18.67 5.60
C ILE A 10 33.40 -17.24 5.41
N LEU A 11 34.11 -17.01 4.32
CA LEU A 11 34.34 -15.66 3.79
C LEU A 11 33.08 -15.25 3.01
N SER A 12 32.29 -14.37 3.59
CA SER A 12 31.26 -13.65 2.84
C SER A 12 31.97 -12.61 1.96
N ALA A 13 32.19 -12.96 0.70
CA ALA A 13 32.69 -12.04 -0.30
C ALA A 13 31.58 -11.04 -0.63
N LEU A 14 31.67 -9.84 -0.11
CA LEU A 14 30.98 -8.66 -0.62
C LEU A 14 31.63 -8.36 -1.99
N ALA A 15 30.99 -8.76 -3.09
CA ALA A 15 31.41 -8.36 -4.42
C ALA A 15 31.04 -6.86 -4.60
N ILE A 16 31.99 -5.99 -4.22
CA ILE A 16 31.95 -4.57 -4.55
C ILE A 16 32.42 -4.47 -6.01
N PHE A 17 31.51 -4.11 -6.91
CA PHE A 17 31.90 -3.63 -8.22
C PHE A 17 32.52 -2.24 -8.04
N ILE A 18 33.84 -2.18 -8.09
CA ILE A 18 34.61 -0.92 -8.13
C ILE A 18 34.47 -0.35 -9.55
N CYS A 19 33.43 0.49 -9.75
CA CYS A 19 33.55 1.58 -10.70
C CYS A 19 34.11 2.76 -9.90
N ALA A 20 35.28 3.24 -10.29
CA ALA A 20 35.91 4.44 -9.72
C ALA A 20 35.09 5.67 -10.10
N SER A 21 33.96 5.91 -9.43
CA SER A 21 33.26 7.20 -9.40
C SER A 21 33.26 7.68 -7.96
N ASN A 22 33.67 8.90 -7.74
CA ASN A 22 33.64 9.59 -6.44
C ASN A 22 32.19 10.02 -6.05
N ALA A 23 31.17 9.41 -6.64
CA ALA A 23 29.76 9.67 -6.35
C ALA A 23 29.33 9.09 -5.00
N ALA A 24 28.25 9.59 -4.43
CA ALA A 24 27.63 9.00 -3.25
C ALA A 24 27.31 7.51 -3.50
N GLU A 25 27.72 6.67 -2.58
CA GLU A 25 27.44 5.24 -2.65
C GLU A 25 26.18 4.96 -1.82
N VAL A 26 25.13 4.44 -2.46
CA VAL A 26 23.93 3.93 -1.78
C VAL A 26 23.89 2.42 -1.99
N ALA A 27 23.98 1.68 -0.91
CA ALA A 27 23.92 0.23 -0.96
C ALA A 27 22.79 -0.32 -0.08
N ASN A 28 22.04 -1.28 -0.63
CA ASN A 28 21.03 -1.98 0.14
C ASN A 28 21.69 -2.75 1.29
N TRP A 29 21.17 -2.57 2.50
CA TRP A 29 21.74 -3.15 3.72
C TRP A 29 20.81 -4.14 4.42
N ASN A 30 19.84 -4.68 3.71
CA ASN A 30 18.77 -5.55 4.23
C ASN A 30 19.23 -6.94 4.69
N PHE A 31 20.39 -7.42 4.27
CA PHE A 31 20.76 -8.83 4.45
C PHE A 31 21.53 -9.11 5.74
N ASP A 32 21.43 -10.35 6.21
CA ASP A 32 22.26 -10.92 7.27
C ASP A 32 22.15 -10.17 8.62
N TRP A 33 20.95 -9.75 9.01
CA TRP A 33 20.68 -9.20 10.33
C TRP A 33 20.41 -10.30 11.35
N LYS A 34 20.87 -10.14 12.57
CA LYS A 34 20.50 -10.97 13.70
C LYS A 34 19.30 -10.35 14.40
N PHE A 35 18.33 -11.16 14.80
CA PHE A 35 17.09 -10.71 15.42
C PHE A 35 16.76 -11.49 16.68
N PHE A 36 16.27 -10.79 17.69
CA PHE A 36 15.73 -11.31 18.93
C PHE A 36 14.38 -10.66 19.24
N TYR A 37 13.37 -11.48 19.47
CA TYR A 37 12.06 -11.02 19.92
C TYR A 37 11.99 -10.97 21.43
N GLY A 38 11.70 -9.81 22.02
CA GLY A 38 11.54 -9.60 23.44
C GLY A 38 12.51 -8.58 24.03
N LYS A 39 12.46 -8.45 25.35
CA LYS A 39 13.30 -7.52 26.10
C LYS A 39 14.74 -8.03 26.19
N ASN A 40 15.68 -7.14 25.90
CA ASN A 40 17.08 -7.41 26.13
C ASN A 40 17.84 -6.09 26.45
N PRO A 41 18.01 -5.74 27.72
CA PRO A 41 18.45 -4.40 28.13
C PRO A 41 19.89 -4.07 27.75
N ASN A 42 20.71 -5.06 27.37
CA ASN A 42 22.13 -4.86 27.03
C ASN A 42 22.42 -5.09 25.52
N ALA A 43 21.38 -5.29 24.74
CA ALA A 43 21.54 -5.62 23.31
C ALA A 43 22.19 -4.51 22.47
N GLN A 44 22.24 -3.27 22.98
CA GLN A 44 22.95 -2.16 22.34
C GLN A 44 24.47 -2.27 22.46
N ASN A 45 24.99 -2.99 23.46
CA ASN A 45 26.40 -3.04 23.72
C ASN A 45 27.19 -3.76 22.64
N ARG A 46 28.40 -3.27 22.33
CA ARG A 46 29.25 -3.82 21.25
C ARG A 46 29.65 -5.27 21.52
N ASP A 47 29.96 -5.59 22.76
CA ASP A 47 30.45 -6.90 23.22
C ASP A 47 29.34 -7.88 23.60
N PHE A 48 28.07 -7.50 23.40
CA PHE A 48 26.94 -8.37 23.68
C PHE A 48 26.99 -9.63 22.83
N ASP A 49 26.86 -10.83 23.44
CA ASP A 49 26.81 -12.09 22.74
C ASP A 49 25.44 -12.33 22.09
N ASP A 50 25.40 -12.18 20.77
CA ASP A 50 24.24 -12.42 19.91
C ASP A 50 24.34 -13.70 19.08
N SER A 51 25.22 -14.64 19.48
CA SER A 51 25.46 -15.89 18.75
C SER A 51 24.23 -16.79 18.62
N SER A 52 23.33 -16.74 19.60
CA SER A 52 22.07 -17.49 19.63
C SER A 52 20.93 -16.82 18.85
N TRP A 53 21.13 -15.62 18.35
CA TRP A 53 20.06 -14.89 17.66
C TRP A 53 19.83 -15.44 16.25
N ARG A 54 18.55 -15.40 15.82
CA ARG A 54 18.16 -15.81 14.48
C ARG A 54 18.71 -14.84 13.43
N VAL A 55 19.31 -15.39 12.37
CA VAL A 55 19.70 -14.59 11.21
C VAL A 55 18.52 -14.48 10.25
N LEU A 56 18.24 -13.24 9.81
CA LEU A 56 17.20 -12.94 8.85
C LEU A 56 17.59 -11.78 7.92
N ASP A 57 16.80 -11.58 6.90
CA ASP A 57 16.90 -10.44 5.99
C ASP A 57 15.68 -9.55 6.11
N LEU A 58 15.88 -8.24 5.94
CA LEU A 58 14.81 -7.23 5.89
C LEU A 58 14.17 -7.20 4.49
N PRO A 59 12.94 -6.65 4.36
CA PRO A 59 12.08 -6.16 5.44
C PRO A 59 11.55 -7.29 6.30
N HIS A 60 11.26 -7.01 7.56
CA HIS A 60 10.81 -8.00 8.52
C HIS A 60 9.74 -7.43 9.43
N ASP A 61 8.67 -8.19 9.60
CA ASP A 61 7.60 -7.94 10.55
C ASP A 61 7.53 -9.08 11.57
N TYR A 62 8.05 -8.83 12.79
CA TYR A 62 8.03 -9.85 13.84
C TYR A 62 6.63 -10.13 14.39
N GLN A 63 5.68 -9.21 14.18
CA GLN A 63 4.35 -9.34 14.75
C GLN A 63 3.50 -10.38 14.00
N ILE A 64 3.64 -10.46 12.66
CA ILE A 64 2.92 -11.48 11.87
C ILE A 64 3.33 -12.91 12.25
N GLU A 65 4.56 -13.10 12.73
CA GLU A 65 5.09 -14.39 13.13
C GLU A 65 4.51 -14.90 14.46
N GLN A 66 3.97 -14.00 15.29
CA GLN A 66 3.46 -14.37 16.61
C GLN A 66 2.14 -15.12 16.51
N PRO A 67 1.82 -16.01 17.48
CA PRO A 67 0.51 -16.61 17.60
C PRO A 67 -0.58 -15.54 17.78
N TRP A 68 -1.80 -15.92 17.44
CA TRP A 68 -2.97 -15.09 17.71
C TRP A 68 -3.25 -15.02 19.21
N VAL A 69 -3.66 -13.86 19.70
CA VAL A 69 -4.13 -13.68 21.07
C VAL A 69 -5.62 -14.03 21.09
N VAL A 70 -5.95 -15.20 21.60
CA VAL A 70 -7.34 -15.61 21.78
C VAL A 70 -7.95 -14.78 22.91
N PRO A 71 -9.01 -13.99 22.65
CA PRO A 71 -9.63 -13.19 23.69
C PRO A 71 -10.32 -14.07 24.74
N SER A 72 -10.31 -13.61 25.99
CA SER A 72 -11.10 -14.22 27.07
C SER A 72 -12.60 -14.04 26.83
N GLU A 73 -13.44 -14.83 27.54
CA GLU A 73 -14.90 -14.67 27.46
C GLU A 73 -15.36 -13.26 27.82
N GLU A 74 -14.70 -12.61 28.77
CA GLU A 74 -15.00 -11.24 29.18
C GLU A 74 -14.66 -10.23 28.06
N GLU A 75 -13.51 -10.41 27.41
CA GLU A 75 -13.12 -9.58 26.26
C GLU A 75 -14.05 -9.81 25.05
N ILE A 76 -14.51 -11.03 24.82
CA ILE A 76 -15.52 -11.32 23.78
C ILE A 76 -16.82 -10.57 24.10
N LYS A 77 -17.28 -10.60 25.36
CA LYS A 77 -18.48 -9.86 25.80
C LYS A 77 -18.32 -8.34 25.63
N LYS A 78 -17.10 -7.81 25.81
CA LYS A 78 -16.74 -6.41 25.53
C LYS A 78 -16.46 -6.16 24.03
N ASN A 79 -16.88 -7.08 23.16
CA ASN A 79 -16.70 -7.01 21.72
C ASN A 79 -15.23 -6.94 21.29
N GLY A 80 -14.36 -7.69 21.96
CA GLY A 80 -12.94 -7.87 21.63
C GLY A 80 -12.00 -6.73 22.06
N GLY A 81 -12.54 -5.64 22.59
CA GLY A 81 -11.73 -4.55 23.16
C GLY A 81 -10.63 -4.04 22.21
N ASP A 82 -9.45 -3.77 22.75
CA ASP A 82 -8.27 -3.28 22.03
C ASP A 82 -7.69 -4.32 21.04
N LEU A 83 -7.89 -5.62 21.30
CA LEU A 83 -7.40 -6.71 20.43
C LEU A 83 -7.94 -6.62 19.00
N LYS A 84 -9.19 -6.17 18.82
CA LYS A 84 -9.84 -6.02 17.51
C LYS A 84 -9.11 -5.06 16.60
N GLY A 85 -8.66 -3.93 17.16
CA GLY A 85 -7.96 -2.91 16.41
C GLY A 85 -6.70 -3.47 15.75
N ARG A 86 -5.94 -4.30 16.44
CA ARG A 86 -4.67 -4.85 15.95
C ARG A 86 -4.76 -6.25 15.34
N GLY A 87 -5.96 -6.72 15.03
CA GLY A 87 -6.15 -8.03 14.39
C GLY A 87 -5.76 -9.20 15.27
N PHE A 88 -5.95 -9.10 16.60
CA PHE A 88 -5.62 -10.14 17.59
C PHE A 88 -4.14 -10.56 17.63
N LYS A 89 -3.23 -9.72 17.15
CA LYS A 89 -1.78 -9.90 17.33
C LYS A 89 -1.30 -9.28 18.65
N PRO A 90 -0.29 -9.85 19.34
CA PRO A 90 0.26 -9.27 20.56
C PRO A 90 1.00 -7.97 20.28
N TYR A 91 1.09 -7.09 21.26
CA TYR A 91 2.16 -6.07 21.26
C TYR A 91 3.50 -6.77 21.41
N GLY A 92 4.57 -6.08 21.02
CA GLY A 92 5.89 -6.67 21.11
C GLY A 92 7.01 -5.67 20.93
N GLU A 93 8.19 -6.15 21.25
CA GLU A 93 9.43 -5.44 21.04
C GLU A 93 10.49 -6.41 20.54
N GLY A 94 11.46 -5.90 19.83
CA GLY A 94 12.54 -6.72 19.27
C GLY A 94 13.82 -5.92 19.06
N TRP A 95 14.88 -6.64 18.95
CA TRP A 95 16.21 -6.14 18.68
C TRP A 95 16.76 -6.73 17.40
N TYR A 96 17.35 -5.85 16.59
CA TYR A 96 18.12 -6.21 15.42
C TYR A 96 19.56 -5.84 15.64
N ARG A 97 20.49 -6.71 15.23
CA ARG A 97 21.93 -6.44 15.32
C ARG A 97 22.62 -6.83 14.03
N LYS A 98 23.64 -6.06 13.66
CA LYS A 98 24.48 -6.36 12.52
C LYS A 98 25.91 -5.93 12.80
N THR A 99 26.84 -6.86 12.61
CA THR A 99 28.27 -6.61 12.74
C THR A 99 28.88 -6.38 11.35
N PHE A 100 29.74 -5.38 11.21
CA PHE A 100 30.38 -5.03 9.95
C PHE A 100 31.74 -4.37 10.16
N ASN A 101 32.59 -4.39 9.14
CA ASN A 101 33.85 -3.65 9.11
C ASN A 101 33.64 -2.36 8.31
N ALA A 102 34.11 -1.24 8.85
CA ALA A 102 34.13 0.03 8.13
C ALA A 102 35.21 -0.01 7.03
N SER A 103 34.83 0.41 5.81
CA SER A 103 35.81 0.57 4.75
C SER A 103 36.76 1.73 5.06
N PRO A 104 38.10 1.57 4.87
CA PRO A 104 39.01 2.69 5.00
C PRO A 104 38.69 3.89 4.11
N GLU A 105 38.02 3.67 2.98
CA GLU A 105 37.54 4.71 2.03
C GLU A 105 36.45 5.58 2.60
N TRP A 106 35.82 5.20 3.70
CA TRP A 106 34.79 5.97 4.39
C TRP A 106 35.38 7.06 5.30
N LYS A 107 36.69 7.03 5.56
CA LYS A 107 37.35 8.04 6.39
C LYS A 107 37.14 9.44 5.79
N GLY A 108 36.61 10.37 6.60
CA GLY A 108 36.33 11.75 6.19
C GLY A 108 35.05 11.92 5.37
N LYS A 109 34.31 10.85 5.10
CA LYS A 109 32.97 10.87 4.51
C LYS A 109 31.88 10.80 5.58
N ARG A 110 30.67 11.11 5.20
CA ARG A 110 29.48 10.83 6.01
C ARG A 110 29.01 9.43 5.70
N VAL A 111 28.81 8.63 6.73
CA VAL A 111 28.26 7.27 6.66
C VAL A 111 26.94 7.26 7.41
N ILE A 112 25.88 7.03 6.68
CA ILE A 112 24.49 7.19 7.16
C ILE A 112 23.77 5.86 6.96
N LEU A 113 23.07 5.40 7.99
CA LEU A 113 22.05 4.36 7.85
C LEU A 113 20.71 5.05 7.59
N ASP A 114 20.18 4.84 6.41
CA ASP A 114 18.87 5.36 6.00
C ASP A 114 17.81 4.26 6.19
N PHE A 115 16.95 4.48 7.18
CA PHE A 115 15.82 3.60 7.48
C PHE A 115 14.57 4.16 6.81
N GLU A 116 13.95 3.42 5.92
CA GLU A 116 12.69 3.83 5.28
C GLU A 116 11.47 3.70 6.21
N GLY A 117 11.59 2.90 7.28
CA GLY A 117 10.56 2.76 8.31
C GLY A 117 10.83 1.66 9.31
N VAL A 118 10.61 1.97 10.61
CA VAL A 118 10.73 1.01 11.72
C VAL A 118 9.52 1.16 12.64
N MET A 119 8.70 0.13 12.75
CA MET A 119 7.41 0.18 13.44
C MET A 119 7.53 -0.25 14.90
N SER A 120 6.95 0.53 15.83
CA SER A 120 6.34 1.86 15.65
C SER A 120 7.28 2.95 16.19
N VAL A 121 8.01 2.70 17.27
CA VAL A 121 9.08 3.56 17.80
C VAL A 121 10.38 2.79 17.75
N SER A 122 11.48 3.50 17.53
CA SER A 122 12.79 2.86 17.42
C SER A 122 13.93 3.71 17.98
N ASP A 123 14.97 3.03 18.41
CA ASP A 123 16.26 3.60 18.80
C ASP A 123 17.37 2.88 18.03
N VAL A 124 18.31 3.63 17.48
CA VAL A 124 19.46 3.10 16.74
C VAL A 124 20.75 3.38 17.52
N TYR A 125 21.57 2.36 17.63
CA TYR A 125 22.84 2.41 18.33
C TYR A 125 23.97 1.96 17.39
N ILE A 126 25.13 2.57 17.55
CA ILE A 126 26.40 2.14 16.96
C ILE A 126 27.44 1.96 18.05
N ASN A 127 28.02 0.76 18.17
CA ASN A 127 29.05 0.44 19.16
C ASN A 127 28.62 0.75 20.62
N GLY A 128 27.30 0.68 20.92
CA GLY A 128 26.73 1.01 22.23
C GLY A 128 26.20 2.43 22.37
N GLU A 129 26.61 3.34 21.49
CA GLU A 129 26.18 4.75 21.54
C GLU A 129 24.88 4.95 20.75
N LYS A 130 23.91 5.64 21.37
CA LYS A 130 22.65 5.97 20.71
C LYS A 130 22.84 7.12 19.73
N VAL A 131 22.50 6.87 18.46
CA VAL A 131 22.72 7.83 17.35
C VAL A 131 21.45 8.39 16.75
N ALA A 132 20.33 7.66 16.83
CA ALA A 132 19.03 8.13 16.31
C ALA A 132 17.86 7.55 17.10
N SER A 133 16.72 8.22 17.01
CA SER A 133 15.40 7.74 17.48
C SER A 133 14.34 8.15 16.48
N ASN A 134 13.31 7.32 16.32
CA ASN A 134 12.13 7.69 15.54
C ASN A 134 10.86 7.46 16.36
N GLU A 135 9.98 8.45 16.35
CA GLU A 135 8.73 8.46 17.12
C GLU A 135 7.48 8.17 16.22
N TYR A 136 7.66 8.07 14.90
CA TYR A 136 6.58 7.78 13.96
C TYR A 136 7.02 6.75 12.92
N GLY A 137 6.63 5.49 13.10
CA GLY A 137 7.16 4.35 12.34
C GLY A 137 6.91 4.38 10.83
N TYR A 138 5.99 5.21 10.34
CA TYR A 138 5.61 5.28 8.93
C TYR A 138 6.46 6.19 8.06
N ILE A 139 7.36 6.98 8.66
CA ILE A 139 8.34 7.79 7.91
C ILE A 139 9.74 7.23 8.04
N GLY A 140 10.60 7.61 7.07
CA GLY A 140 12.02 7.31 7.12
C GLY A 140 12.79 8.26 8.03
N PHE A 141 14.00 7.87 8.40
CA PHE A 141 14.94 8.68 9.15
C PHE A 141 16.37 8.23 8.93
N GLU A 142 17.31 9.14 9.13
CA GLU A 142 18.75 8.88 9.02
C GLU A 142 19.40 8.70 10.38
N ALA A 143 20.37 7.78 10.45
CA ALA A 143 21.28 7.64 11.56
C ALA A 143 22.70 7.87 11.05
N ASP A 144 23.30 9.04 11.29
CA ASP A 144 24.67 9.36 10.94
C ASP A 144 25.61 8.69 11.93
N ILE A 145 26.34 7.67 11.44
CA ILE A 145 27.25 6.85 12.25
C ILE A 145 28.72 7.26 12.07
N SER A 146 29.02 8.26 11.25
CA SER A 146 30.37 8.63 10.79
C SER A 146 31.40 8.73 11.91
N LYS A 147 31.10 9.50 12.94
CA LYS A 147 32.03 9.80 14.05
C LYS A 147 32.19 8.67 15.08
N TYR A 148 31.37 7.63 14.95
CA TYR A 148 31.36 6.50 15.89
C TYR A 148 32.02 5.24 15.29
N LEU A 149 32.44 5.30 14.02
CA LEU A 149 33.05 4.18 13.33
C LEU A 149 34.47 3.89 13.85
N ASP A 150 34.68 2.64 14.18
CA ASP A 150 36.00 2.07 14.42
C ASP A 150 36.48 1.45 13.13
N TYR A 151 37.68 1.86 12.65
CA TYR A 151 38.24 1.36 11.40
C TYR A 151 39.22 0.18 11.62
N ASP A 152 39.54 -0.10 12.87
CA ASP A 152 40.51 -1.17 13.24
C ASP A 152 39.80 -2.42 13.79
N LYS A 153 38.53 -2.28 14.23
CA LYS A 153 37.72 -3.36 14.81
C LYS A 153 36.32 -3.40 14.20
N PRO A 154 35.64 -4.57 14.22
CA PRO A 154 34.27 -4.68 13.77
C PRO A 154 33.34 -3.72 14.51
N ASN A 155 32.49 -3.05 13.79
CA ASN A 155 31.42 -2.21 14.32
C ASN A 155 30.14 -3.01 14.48
N VAL A 156 29.30 -2.60 15.42
CA VAL A 156 27.99 -3.20 15.66
C VAL A 156 26.90 -2.13 15.62
N VAL A 157 25.97 -2.30 14.72
CA VAL A 157 24.68 -1.57 14.75
C VAL A 157 23.68 -2.41 15.52
N ALA A 158 22.97 -1.77 16.47
CA ALA A 158 21.83 -2.35 17.15
C ALA A 158 20.60 -1.45 16.97
N VAL A 159 19.45 -2.05 16.63
CA VAL A 159 18.18 -1.33 16.45
C VAL A 159 17.15 -1.94 17.39
N TYR A 160 16.64 -1.12 18.29
CA TYR A 160 15.48 -1.45 19.11
C TYR A 160 14.21 -1.01 18.42
N SER A 161 13.21 -1.87 18.39
CA SER A 161 11.90 -1.60 17.83
C SER A 161 10.81 -2.05 18.79
N ARG A 162 9.80 -1.21 19.01
CA ARG A 162 8.65 -1.54 19.87
C ARG A 162 7.35 -1.05 19.29
N VAL A 163 6.36 -1.95 19.22
CA VAL A 163 4.98 -1.59 18.89
C VAL A 163 4.31 -1.02 20.15
N MET A 164 3.79 0.19 20.04
CA MET A 164 3.17 0.92 21.13
C MET A 164 1.78 1.43 20.78
N GLY A 165 0.94 1.52 21.79
CA GLY A 165 -0.37 2.16 21.71
C GLY A 165 -1.44 1.33 21.02
N ALA A 166 -2.67 1.80 21.13
CA ALA A 166 -3.82 1.26 20.43
C ALA A 166 -3.83 1.72 18.97
N SER A 167 -4.12 0.79 18.07
CA SER A 167 -4.38 1.07 16.66
C SER A 167 -5.75 0.53 16.31
N ARG A 168 -6.41 1.13 15.32
CA ARG A 168 -7.63 0.59 14.74
C ARG A 168 -7.33 -0.51 13.72
N TRP A 169 -6.11 -0.55 13.18
CA TRP A 169 -5.64 -1.54 12.23
C TRP A 169 -4.31 -2.15 12.66
N TYR A 170 -3.92 -3.23 11.99
CA TYR A 170 -2.65 -3.91 12.19
C TYR A 170 -1.48 -3.04 11.69
N THR A 171 -0.58 -2.68 12.58
CA THR A 171 0.60 -1.86 12.24
C THR A 171 1.82 -2.67 11.82
N GLY A 172 1.89 -3.93 12.23
CA GLY A 172 3.13 -4.70 12.21
C GLY A 172 4.15 -4.22 13.23
N GLY A 173 5.32 -4.82 13.23
CA GLY A 173 6.41 -4.49 14.15
C GLY A 173 7.78 -4.84 13.57
N GLY A 174 8.78 -4.00 13.82
CA GLY A 174 10.15 -4.23 13.35
C GLY A 174 10.59 -3.33 12.22
N ILE A 175 11.71 -3.68 11.60
CA ILE A 175 12.25 -2.98 10.42
C ILE A 175 11.47 -3.49 9.20
N PHE A 176 10.34 -2.88 8.92
CA PHE A 176 9.36 -3.37 7.95
C PHE A 176 9.52 -2.79 6.54
N ARG A 177 10.49 -1.88 6.36
CA ARG A 177 10.91 -1.30 5.07
C ARG A 177 12.42 -1.46 4.91
N ASN A 178 12.97 -0.99 3.80
CA ASN A 178 14.38 -1.14 3.51
C ASN A 178 15.27 -0.36 4.49
N VAL A 179 16.51 -0.84 4.63
CA VAL A 179 17.63 -0.12 5.21
C VAL A 179 18.71 0.00 4.14
N ASN A 180 19.20 1.22 3.94
CA ASN A 180 20.32 1.49 3.06
C ASN A 180 21.50 2.04 3.86
N ILE A 181 22.72 1.74 3.42
CA ILE A 181 23.89 2.47 3.86
C ILE A 181 24.22 3.49 2.77
N VAL A 182 24.34 4.75 3.18
CA VAL A 182 24.66 5.88 2.31
C VAL A 182 26.00 6.47 2.72
N VAL A 183 26.96 6.46 1.79
CA VAL A 183 28.28 7.04 2.00
C VAL A 183 28.42 8.23 1.07
N LYS A 184 28.47 9.42 1.64
CA LYS A 184 28.54 10.68 0.87
C LYS A 184 29.59 11.65 1.42
N ASN A 185 30.01 12.58 0.60
CA ASN A 185 30.95 13.62 1.00
C ASN A 185 30.32 14.55 2.06
N PRO A 186 31.12 15.26 2.88
CA PRO A 186 30.61 16.27 3.82
C PRO A 186 29.84 17.42 3.14
N VAL A 187 30.09 17.65 1.85
CA VAL A 187 29.34 18.58 1.01
C VAL A 187 28.65 17.75 -0.07
N ALA A 188 27.35 17.68 0.00
CA ALA A 188 26.53 16.78 -0.82
C ALA A 188 25.11 17.28 -0.94
N VAL A 189 24.31 16.68 -1.81
CA VAL A 189 22.84 16.95 -1.86
C VAL A 189 22.21 16.59 -0.52
N ALA A 190 21.40 17.48 0.03
CA ALA A 190 20.67 17.25 1.27
C ALA A 190 19.66 16.09 1.13
N ARG A 191 19.23 15.50 2.26
CA ARG A 191 18.16 14.50 2.26
C ARG A 191 16.92 15.07 1.58
N HIS A 192 16.38 14.35 0.57
CA HIS A 192 15.29 14.83 -0.28
C HIS A 192 15.51 16.25 -0.86
N GLY A 193 16.78 16.59 -1.11
CA GLY A 193 17.20 17.94 -1.53
C GLY A 193 16.87 18.30 -2.97
N VAL A 194 16.52 17.33 -3.82
CA VAL A 194 16.09 17.61 -5.20
C VAL A 194 14.58 17.80 -5.24
N TYR A 195 14.10 18.94 -5.71
CA TYR A 195 12.70 19.23 -5.90
C TYR A 195 12.42 19.68 -7.33
N ILE A 196 11.45 19.00 -7.97
CA ILE A 196 11.15 19.21 -9.38
C ILE A 196 9.68 19.61 -9.53
N THR A 197 9.45 20.71 -10.23
CA THR A 197 8.11 21.19 -10.59
C THR A 197 7.99 21.41 -12.09
N THR A 198 6.78 21.32 -12.63
CA THR A 198 6.46 21.57 -14.05
C THR A 198 5.37 22.63 -14.17
N PRO A 199 5.69 23.92 -13.86
CA PRO A 199 4.67 24.96 -13.67
C PRO A 199 4.00 25.38 -14.97
N GLU A 200 4.71 25.32 -16.09
CA GLU A 200 4.23 25.77 -17.39
C GLU A 200 4.16 24.57 -18.33
N ILE A 201 2.96 24.25 -18.80
CA ILE A 201 2.73 23.18 -19.75
C ILE A 201 1.81 23.69 -20.84
N ASN A 202 2.33 23.69 -22.06
CA ASN A 202 1.62 24.03 -23.29
C ASN A 202 1.61 22.80 -24.20
N ARG A 203 0.95 22.92 -25.35
CA ARG A 203 0.87 21.85 -26.32
C ARG A 203 2.22 21.33 -26.79
N ASP A 204 3.15 22.27 -27.09
CA ASP A 204 4.42 21.96 -27.76
C ASP A 204 5.63 22.19 -26.85
N SER A 205 5.40 22.61 -25.60
CA SER A 205 6.46 22.89 -24.65
C SER A 205 6.03 22.74 -23.20
N ALA A 206 6.98 22.41 -22.33
CA ALA A 206 6.81 22.46 -20.87
C ALA A 206 8.09 23.04 -20.24
N SER A 207 7.95 23.64 -19.05
CA SER A 207 9.10 23.97 -18.22
C SER A 207 9.26 22.98 -17.08
N ALA A 208 10.50 22.58 -16.77
CA ALA A 208 10.86 21.88 -15.56
C ALA A 208 11.77 22.76 -14.71
N ASN A 209 11.33 23.07 -13.49
CA ASN A 209 12.15 23.77 -12.51
C ASN A 209 12.76 22.72 -11.57
N VAL A 210 14.09 22.71 -11.45
CA VAL A 210 14.84 21.82 -10.58
C VAL A 210 15.53 22.63 -9.51
N SER A 211 15.13 22.48 -8.26
CA SER A 211 15.76 23.10 -7.09
C SER A 211 16.59 22.05 -6.37
N VAL A 212 17.88 22.33 -6.18
CA VAL A 212 18.84 21.43 -5.55
C VAL A 212 19.32 22.04 -4.24
N GLU A 213 18.96 21.47 -3.13
CA GLU A 213 19.47 21.85 -1.80
C GLU A 213 20.75 21.07 -1.53
N VAL A 214 21.87 21.78 -1.37
CA VAL A 214 23.19 21.21 -1.06
C VAL A 214 23.56 21.55 0.37
N GLU A 215 23.93 20.56 1.18
CA GLU A 215 24.39 20.74 2.55
C GLU A 215 25.91 20.76 2.63
N ASN A 216 26.46 21.54 3.57
CA ASN A 216 27.84 21.58 3.94
C ASN A 216 27.98 21.34 5.45
N THR A 217 28.50 20.19 5.84
CA THR A 217 28.70 19.82 7.26
C THR A 217 30.09 20.19 7.79
N LEU A 218 30.90 20.86 6.97
CA LEU A 218 32.23 21.33 7.36
C LEU A 218 32.15 22.66 8.11
N ALA A 219 33.12 22.91 8.98
CA ALA A 219 33.25 24.14 9.77
C ALA A 219 33.71 25.36 8.96
N ALA A 220 33.86 25.23 7.64
CA ALA A 220 34.26 26.30 6.75
C ALA A 220 33.32 26.37 5.53
N PRO A 221 33.09 27.56 4.96
CA PRO A 221 32.30 27.69 3.74
C PRO A 221 32.93 26.95 2.56
N ARG A 222 32.12 26.55 1.59
CA ARG A 222 32.58 25.86 0.36
C ARG A 222 31.95 26.46 -0.88
N GLN A 223 32.77 26.64 -1.90
CA GLN A 223 32.30 26.84 -3.27
C GLN A 223 32.09 25.49 -3.93
N VAL A 224 30.95 25.30 -4.58
CA VAL A 224 30.62 24.07 -5.30
C VAL A 224 30.05 24.38 -6.67
N SER A 225 30.29 23.49 -7.63
CA SER A 225 29.57 23.47 -8.89
C SER A 225 28.42 22.47 -8.81
N VAL A 226 27.21 22.94 -9.05
CA VAL A 226 26.01 22.09 -9.15
C VAL A 226 25.64 21.97 -10.61
N LYS A 227 25.51 20.77 -11.13
CA LYS A 227 25.07 20.46 -12.49
C LYS A 227 23.80 19.66 -12.44
N ALA A 228 22.81 20.03 -13.25
CA ALA A 228 21.59 19.28 -13.43
C ALA A 228 21.38 18.90 -14.89
N LYS A 229 20.98 17.66 -15.14
CA LYS A 229 20.69 17.11 -16.45
C LYS A 229 19.30 16.55 -16.48
N ILE A 230 18.57 16.74 -17.58
CA ILE A 230 17.23 16.17 -17.77
C ILE A 230 17.30 15.09 -18.86
N PHE A 231 16.68 13.95 -18.57
CA PHE A 231 16.55 12.83 -19.49
C PHE A 231 15.06 12.58 -19.80
N SER A 232 14.79 12.34 -21.07
CA SER A 232 13.46 11.94 -21.56
C SER A 232 13.07 10.52 -21.13
N PRO A 233 11.79 10.11 -21.27
CA PRO A 233 11.32 8.78 -20.89
C PRO A 233 12.04 7.60 -21.57
N ASP A 234 12.65 7.83 -22.73
CA ASP A 234 13.48 6.85 -23.44
C ASP A 234 14.97 6.88 -23.00
N GLY A 235 15.31 7.67 -21.98
CA GLY A 235 16.66 7.71 -21.40
C GLY A 235 17.64 8.62 -22.13
N LYS A 236 17.18 9.44 -23.09
CA LYS A 236 18.05 10.38 -23.83
C LYS A 236 18.21 11.68 -23.04
N GLU A 237 19.45 12.15 -22.90
CA GLU A 237 19.74 13.48 -22.35
C GLU A 237 19.17 14.56 -23.31
N ILE A 238 18.36 15.47 -22.75
CA ILE A 238 17.66 16.52 -23.53
C ILE A 238 18.07 17.92 -23.12
N SER A 239 18.62 18.11 -21.93
CA SER A 239 19.08 19.43 -21.47
C SER A 239 20.04 19.28 -20.29
N GLU A 240 20.99 20.21 -20.18
CA GLU A 240 21.86 20.36 -18.99
C GLU A 240 22.09 21.83 -18.64
N ALA A 241 22.38 22.10 -17.36
CA ALA A 241 22.77 23.38 -16.86
C ALA A 241 23.68 23.24 -15.64
N SER A 242 24.54 24.26 -15.43
CA SER A 242 25.45 24.27 -14.26
C SER A 242 25.40 25.63 -13.57
N LYS A 243 25.63 25.63 -12.25
CA LYS A 243 25.67 26.84 -11.43
C LYS A 243 26.68 26.69 -10.30
N ASN A 244 27.50 27.72 -10.07
CA ASN A 244 28.35 27.76 -8.90
C ASN A 244 27.61 28.46 -7.75
N ILE A 245 27.69 27.86 -6.56
CA ILE A 245 27.11 28.43 -5.33
C ILE A 245 28.11 28.36 -4.19
N GLU A 246 28.00 29.27 -3.25
CA GLU A 246 28.70 29.23 -1.98
C GLU A 246 27.77 28.68 -0.89
N ILE A 247 28.25 27.71 -0.10
CA ILE A 247 27.52 27.14 1.00
C ILE A 247 28.23 27.50 2.31
N PRO A 248 27.59 28.27 3.21
CA PRO A 248 28.19 28.59 4.50
C PRO A 248 28.55 27.36 5.31
N ALA A 249 29.43 27.52 6.30
CA ALA A 249 29.79 26.48 7.23
C ALA A 249 28.58 25.93 7.98
N ASN A 250 28.47 24.61 8.13
CA ASN A 250 27.36 23.91 8.84
C ASN A 250 25.97 24.41 8.39
N SER A 251 25.76 24.59 7.10
CA SER A 251 24.55 25.16 6.51
C SER A 251 24.20 24.48 5.18
N SER A 252 23.10 24.91 4.57
CA SER A 252 22.72 24.53 3.21
C SER A 252 22.47 25.75 2.32
N ALA A 253 22.57 25.54 1.02
CA ALA A 253 22.23 26.53 -0.01
C ALA A 253 21.51 25.84 -1.18
N LYS A 254 20.78 26.64 -1.98
CA LYS A 254 20.03 26.12 -3.12
C LYS A 254 20.60 26.57 -4.44
N ALA A 255 20.61 25.65 -5.40
CA ALA A 255 20.83 25.94 -6.82
C ALA A 255 19.53 25.66 -7.57
N ASP A 256 18.97 26.69 -8.21
CA ASP A 256 17.74 26.60 -8.97
C ASP A 256 18.00 26.66 -10.47
N PHE A 257 17.39 25.74 -11.21
CA PHE A 257 17.48 25.59 -12.66
C PHE A 257 16.10 25.61 -13.28
N LYS A 258 15.99 26.17 -14.49
CA LYS A 258 14.80 26.09 -15.35
C LYS A 258 15.21 25.45 -16.68
N PHE A 259 14.48 24.45 -17.09
CA PHE A 259 14.67 23.75 -18.36
C PHE A 259 13.41 23.85 -19.21
N ASP A 260 13.59 24.17 -20.48
CA ASP A 260 12.50 24.15 -21.45
C ASP A 260 12.53 22.83 -22.23
N ILE A 261 11.42 22.10 -22.14
CA ILE A 261 11.24 20.77 -22.75
C ILE A 261 10.29 20.90 -23.94
N LYS A 262 10.80 20.62 -25.13
CA LYS A 262 10.02 20.67 -26.38
C LYS A 262 9.27 19.35 -26.57
N ASN A 263 8.02 19.44 -27.07
CA ASN A 263 7.15 18.31 -27.34
C ASN A 263 7.10 17.29 -26.16
N PRO A 264 6.69 17.73 -24.96
CA PRO A 264 6.76 16.90 -23.77
C PRO A 264 5.79 15.69 -23.86
N SER A 265 6.26 14.53 -23.43
CA SER A 265 5.41 13.38 -23.15
C SER A 265 4.75 13.59 -21.79
N LEU A 266 3.45 13.85 -21.77
CA LEU A 266 2.73 14.11 -20.52
C LEU A 266 2.46 12.80 -19.77
N TRP A 267 2.64 12.85 -18.45
CA TRP A 267 2.27 11.73 -17.56
C TRP A 267 0.75 11.69 -17.33
N SER A 268 0.16 10.52 -17.49
CA SER A 268 -1.24 10.23 -17.13
C SER A 268 -1.40 8.76 -16.74
N PRO A 269 -2.55 8.35 -16.15
CA PRO A 269 -2.86 6.95 -15.88
C PRO A 269 -2.76 6.02 -17.10
N GLU A 270 -3.05 6.53 -18.29
CA GLU A 270 -3.02 5.79 -19.56
C GLU A 270 -1.62 5.77 -20.17
N THR A 271 -0.86 6.85 -19.99
CA THR A 271 0.49 7.04 -20.53
C THR A 271 1.44 7.55 -19.46
N PRO A 272 1.92 6.69 -18.55
CA PRO A 272 2.72 7.11 -17.39
C PRO A 272 4.18 7.37 -17.79
N ALA A 273 4.41 8.45 -18.57
CA ALA A 273 5.71 8.85 -19.07
C ALA A 273 6.55 9.49 -17.94
N LEU A 274 7.69 8.89 -17.63
CA LEU A 274 8.58 9.35 -16.56
C LEU A 274 9.89 9.89 -17.15
N TYR A 275 10.20 11.13 -16.80
CA TYR A 275 11.49 11.75 -17.01
C TYR A 275 12.41 11.47 -15.81
N SER A 276 13.71 11.74 -15.96
CA SER A 276 14.63 11.81 -14.83
C SER A 276 15.50 13.06 -14.86
N ALA A 277 15.84 13.52 -13.67
CA ALA A 277 16.87 14.53 -13.45
C ALA A 277 18.06 13.85 -12.77
N GLU A 278 19.27 14.05 -13.30
CA GLU A 278 20.52 13.69 -12.65
C GLU A 278 21.18 14.98 -12.16
N VAL A 279 21.52 15.00 -10.87
CA VAL A 279 22.15 16.13 -10.20
C VAL A 279 23.53 15.73 -9.73
N GLU A 280 24.51 16.51 -10.14
CA GLU A 280 25.92 16.35 -9.76
C GLU A 280 26.36 17.55 -8.95
N VAL A 281 26.97 17.31 -7.78
CA VAL A 281 27.58 18.36 -6.95
C VAL A 281 29.07 18.09 -6.88
N ASP A 282 29.88 18.96 -7.46
CA ASP A 282 31.34 18.93 -7.41
C ASP A 282 31.83 19.97 -6.40
N SER A 283 32.39 19.49 -5.30
CA SER A 283 32.99 20.30 -4.24
C SER A 283 34.50 20.52 -4.42
N GLY A 284 35.06 20.17 -5.59
CA GLY A 284 36.47 20.26 -5.93
C GLY A 284 37.24 19.01 -5.50
N ASN A 285 38.47 18.88 -6.01
CA ASN A 285 39.38 17.75 -5.71
C ASN A 285 38.82 16.35 -6.04
N GLY A 286 37.89 16.27 -7.02
CA GLY A 286 37.26 15.02 -7.42
C GLY A 286 36.19 14.49 -6.46
N ALA A 287 35.75 15.30 -5.49
CA ALA A 287 34.69 14.95 -4.58
C ALA A 287 33.31 15.29 -5.19
N VAL A 288 32.75 14.33 -5.89
CA VAL A 288 31.47 14.45 -6.59
C VAL A 288 30.37 13.69 -5.84
N ASP A 289 29.19 14.30 -5.71
CA ASP A 289 27.94 13.64 -5.30
C ASP A 289 26.99 13.58 -6.49
N LEU A 290 26.36 12.42 -6.74
CA LEU A 290 25.44 12.21 -7.85
C LEU A 290 24.10 11.67 -7.32
N GLN A 291 23.01 12.37 -7.63
CA GLN A 291 21.67 11.91 -7.32
C GLN A 291 20.79 11.90 -8.57
N LYS A 292 19.86 10.95 -8.59
CA LYS A 292 18.89 10.80 -9.65
C LYS A 292 17.47 10.79 -9.08
N GLU A 293 16.62 11.67 -9.65
CA GLU A 293 15.21 11.73 -9.32
C GLU A 293 14.35 11.51 -10.57
N THR A 294 13.22 10.84 -10.38
CA THR A 294 12.21 10.68 -11.45
C THR A 294 11.08 11.68 -11.25
N PHE A 295 10.49 12.14 -12.35
CA PHE A 295 9.33 13.04 -12.33
C PHE A 295 8.46 12.84 -13.56
N GLY A 296 7.23 13.30 -13.50
CA GLY A 296 6.31 13.32 -14.64
C GLY A 296 5.89 14.75 -14.98
N ILE A 297 5.76 15.06 -16.25
CA ILE A 297 5.25 16.34 -16.71
C ILE A 297 3.73 16.24 -16.78
N ARG A 298 3.03 16.98 -15.94
CA ARG A 298 1.57 16.98 -15.89
C ARG A 298 1.00 18.27 -15.32
N LYS A 299 -0.21 18.62 -15.76
CA LYS A 299 -1.01 19.71 -15.19
C LYS A 299 -2.18 19.12 -14.43
N ILE A 300 -2.33 19.48 -13.15
CA ILE A 300 -3.47 19.12 -12.32
C ILE A 300 -4.27 20.37 -11.97
N GLU A 301 -5.58 20.26 -12.03
CA GLU A 301 -6.50 21.35 -11.69
C GLU A 301 -7.71 20.75 -10.95
N PHE A 302 -8.19 21.48 -9.95
CA PHE A 302 -9.39 21.13 -9.20
C PHE A 302 -10.36 22.31 -9.22
N ASN A 303 -11.58 22.04 -9.61
CA ASN A 303 -12.62 23.08 -9.67
C ASN A 303 -14.02 22.47 -9.44
N PRO A 304 -15.01 23.27 -9.02
CA PRO A 304 -16.35 22.78 -8.70
C PRO A 304 -17.17 22.34 -9.94
N GLU A 305 -16.80 22.77 -11.16
CA GLU A 305 -17.49 22.41 -12.40
C GLU A 305 -17.13 21.01 -12.88
N ASN A 306 -15.85 20.61 -12.71
CA ASN A 306 -15.30 19.36 -13.25
C ASN A 306 -14.69 18.43 -12.18
N GLY A 307 -14.63 18.84 -10.92
CA GLY A 307 -13.89 18.15 -9.87
C GLY A 307 -12.39 18.12 -10.14
N PHE A 308 -11.86 17.04 -10.69
CA PHE A 308 -10.44 16.87 -11.01
C PHE A 308 -10.18 16.86 -12.53
N VAL A 309 -9.22 17.66 -12.97
CA VAL A 309 -8.79 17.77 -14.37
C VAL A 309 -7.29 17.49 -14.46
N LEU A 310 -6.91 16.55 -15.31
CA LEU A 310 -5.52 16.20 -15.58
C LEU A 310 -5.20 16.48 -17.05
N ASN A 311 -4.18 17.30 -17.31
CA ASN A 311 -3.76 17.66 -18.66
C ASN A 311 -4.94 18.20 -19.53
N GLY A 312 -5.83 18.99 -18.91
CA GLY A 312 -6.99 19.60 -19.57
C GLY A 312 -8.18 18.63 -19.79
N LYS A 313 -8.11 17.38 -19.28
CA LYS A 313 -9.21 16.42 -19.37
C LYS A 313 -9.77 16.10 -18.00
N LYS A 314 -11.09 16.04 -17.87
CA LYS A 314 -11.76 15.51 -16.69
C LYS A 314 -11.30 14.08 -16.42
N VAL A 315 -10.84 13.82 -15.21
CA VAL A 315 -10.52 12.48 -14.70
C VAL A 315 -11.31 12.24 -13.42
N LEU A 316 -12.10 11.18 -13.39
CA LEU A 316 -12.79 10.76 -12.20
C LEU A 316 -11.88 9.82 -11.39
N LEU A 317 -11.62 10.12 -10.12
CA LEU A 317 -10.90 9.21 -9.24
C LEU A 317 -11.79 8.01 -8.91
N LYS A 318 -11.44 6.87 -9.48
CA LYS A 318 -12.08 5.55 -9.29
C LYS A 318 -11.20 4.76 -8.34
N GLY A 319 -11.40 5.01 -7.05
CA GLY A 319 -10.40 4.70 -6.04
C GLY A 319 -10.77 3.63 -5.04
N VAL A 320 -9.73 3.21 -4.33
CA VAL A 320 -9.78 2.35 -3.15
C VAL A 320 -8.92 2.93 -2.03
N ASN A 321 -9.35 2.73 -0.80
CA ASN A 321 -8.52 2.93 0.39
C ASN A 321 -7.76 1.63 0.67
N LEU A 322 -6.48 1.75 0.99
CA LEU A 322 -5.65 0.61 1.38
C LEU A 322 -5.09 0.84 2.78
N HIS A 323 -4.99 -0.23 3.56
CA HIS A 323 -4.04 -0.33 4.65
C HIS A 323 -2.72 -0.91 4.13
N HIS A 324 -1.62 -0.65 4.84
CA HIS A 324 -0.27 -0.93 4.36
C HIS A 324 0.14 -2.41 4.47
N ASP A 325 -0.60 -3.25 5.22
CA ASP A 325 -0.30 -4.68 5.34
C ASP A 325 -0.45 -5.42 4.00
N LEU A 326 0.35 -6.45 3.84
CA LEU A 326 0.46 -7.27 2.63
C LEU A 326 0.06 -8.73 2.90
N GLY A 327 -1.01 -8.93 3.68
CA GLY A 327 -1.53 -10.26 3.99
C GLY A 327 -0.53 -11.11 4.74
N ALA A 328 -0.18 -12.29 4.21
CA ALA A 328 0.77 -13.20 4.84
C ALA A 328 2.15 -12.60 5.14
N LEU A 329 2.52 -11.50 4.52
CA LEU A 329 3.78 -10.80 4.76
C LEU A 329 3.69 -9.79 5.93
N GLY A 330 2.48 -9.62 6.51
CA GLY A 330 2.25 -8.58 7.50
C GLY A 330 2.53 -7.19 6.93
N ALA A 331 3.25 -6.37 7.67
CA ALA A 331 3.66 -5.03 7.24
C ALA A 331 4.96 -5.04 6.41
N ALA A 332 5.68 -6.16 6.30
CA ALA A 332 6.94 -6.23 5.58
C ALA A 332 6.76 -5.89 4.08
N VAL A 333 7.41 -4.80 3.64
CA VAL A 333 7.24 -4.24 2.30
C VAL A 333 8.16 -4.90 1.29
N TYR A 334 7.57 -5.57 0.31
CA TYR A 334 8.26 -6.12 -0.85
C TYR A 334 7.68 -5.53 -2.13
N ASP A 335 8.55 -5.02 -3.00
CA ASP A 335 8.15 -4.38 -4.27
C ASP A 335 7.30 -5.30 -5.14
N SER A 336 7.67 -6.59 -5.24
CA SER A 336 6.91 -7.59 -6.01
C SER A 336 5.48 -7.78 -5.50
N ALA A 337 5.26 -7.71 -4.17
CA ALA A 337 3.92 -7.83 -3.58
C ALA A 337 3.09 -6.56 -3.83
N LEU A 338 3.70 -5.39 -3.74
CA LEU A 338 3.05 -4.11 -4.09
C LEU A 338 2.70 -4.06 -5.57
N GLU A 339 3.63 -4.46 -6.43
CA GLU A 339 3.41 -4.49 -7.89
C GLU A 339 2.26 -5.43 -8.26
N ARG A 340 2.19 -6.63 -7.64
CA ARG A 340 1.08 -7.57 -7.78
C ARG A 340 -0.25 -6.91 -7.43
N ARG A 341 -0.31 -6.22 -6.28
CA ARG A 341 -1.51 -5.51 -5.81
C ARG A 341 -1.94 -4.40 -6.76
N ILE A 342 -1.03 -3.56 -7.22
CA ILE A 342 -1.30 -2.47 -8.18
C ILE A 342 -1.80 -3.02 -9.51
N LYS A 343 -1.15 -4.03 -10.07
CA LYS A 343 -1.58 -4.66 -11.34
C LYS A 343 -2.99 -5.24 -11.23
N PHE A 344 -3.28 -5.91 -10.11
CA PHE A 344 -4.61 -6.45 -9.85
C PHE A 344 -5.66 -5.33 -9.79
N LEU A 345 -5.45 -4.30 -8.98
CA LEU A 345 -6.39 -3.18 -8.84
C LEU A 345 -6.62 -2.48 -10.18
N LYS A 346 -5.57 -2.24 -10.95
CA LYS A 346 -5.67 -1.66 -12.31
C LYS A 346 -6.52 -2.53 -13.24
N SER A 347 -6.42 -3.86 -13.15
CA SER A 347 -7.24 -4.80 -13.94
C SER A 347 -8.73 -4.73 -13.61
N MET A 348 -9.07 -4.21 -12.43
CA MET A 348 -10.44 -3.97 -11.97
C MET A 348 -10.96 -2.57 -12.30
N GLY A 349 -10.17 -1.75 -13.00
CA GLY A 349 -10.53 -0.38 -13.40
C GLY A 349 -10.21 0.68 -12.34
N VAL A 350 -9.52 0.31 -11.27
CA VAL A 350 -9.03 1.27 -10.25
C VAL A 350 -7.92 2.12 -10.88
N ASN A 351 -8.05 3.45 -10.75
CA ASN A 351 -7.04 4.41 -11.18
C ASN A 351 -6.53 5.28 -10.03
N HIS A 352 -7.01 5.04 -8.81
CA HIS A 352 -6.68 5.86 -7.65
C HIS A 352 -6.56 5.02 -6.37
N ILE A 353 -5.59 5.37 -5.52
CA ILE A 353 -5.40 4.82 -4.18
C ILE A 353 -5.32 5.98 -3.18
N ARG A 354 -6.04 5.87 -2.06
CA ARG A 354 -5.80 6.69 -0.87
C ARG A 354 -5.02 5.86 0.15
N THR A 355 -3.90 6.40 0.63
CA THR A 355 -3.00 5.73 1.58
C THR A 355 -3.53 5.88 3.01
N ALA A 356 -4.52 5.07 3.37
CA ALA A 356 -5.18 5.16 4.67
C ALA A 356 -4.33 4.50 5.78
N HIS A 357 -4.07 5.15 6.88
CA HIS A 357 -4.12 6.58 7.21
C HIS A 357 -2.71 7.00 7.64
N ASN A 358 -1.73 6.83 6.78
CA ASN A 358 -0.31 7.05 7.06
C ASN A 358 0.52 7.11 5.77
N PRO A 359 1.73 7.68 5.79
CA PRO A 359 2.65 7.64 4.66
C PRO A 359 3.03 6.20 4.29
N TYR A 360 2.88 5.84 3.02
CA TYR A 360 3.27 4.52 2.52
C TYR A 360 4.76 4.48 2.15
N SER A 361 5.24 3.32 1.71
CA SER A 361 6.62 3.19 1.23
C SER A 361 6.83 3.99 -0.05
N LYS A 362 8.04 4.49 -0.25
CA LYS A 362 8.45 5.10 -1.52
C LYS A 362 8.21 4.14 -2.69
N SER A 363 8.45 2.84 -2.50
CA SER A 363 8.20 1.81 -3.52
C SER A 363 6.76 1.79 -4.03
N LEU A 364 5.75 2.04 -3.17
CA LEU A 364 4.36 2.13 -3.64
C LEU A 364 4.18 3.30 -4.59
N LEU A 365 4.77 4.46 -4.28
CA LEU A 365 4.65 5.66 -5.10
C LEU A 365 5.42 5.51 -6.42
N ASP A 366 6.63 4.93 -6.39
CA ASP A 366 7.40 4.60 -7.60
C ASP A 366 6.59 3.67 -8.54
N LEU A 367 5.91 2.68 -7.96
CA LEU A 367 5.05 1.78 -8.72
C LEU A 367 3.77 2.46 -9.21
N ALA A 368 3.20 3.37 -8.41
CA ALA A 368 2.05 4.18 -8.83
C ALA A 368 2.42 5.10 -10.00
N ASP A 369 3.58 5.73 -9.95
CA ASP A 369 4.13 6.52 -11.07
C ASP A 369 4.30 5.66 -12.33
N LYS A 370 4.90 4.49 -12.19
CA LYS A 370 5.19 3.55 -13.27
C LYS A 370 3.92 2.98 -13.93
N TYR A 371 2.90 2.67 -13.11
CA TYR A 371 1.67 2.03 -13.58
C TYR A 371 0.53 3.00 -13.83
N GLY A 372 0.70 4.29 -13.57
CA GLY A 372 -0.33 5.31 -13.76
C GLY A 372 -1.49 5.16 -12.77
N ILE A 373 -1.19 5.08 -11.48
CA ILE A 373 -2.18 5.12 -10.40
C ILE A 373 -2.08 6.48 -9.71
N LEU A 374 -3.19 7.18 -9.60
CA LEU A 374 -3.27 8.46 -8.89
C LEU A 374 -3.30 8.21 -7.36
N ILE A 375 -2.68 9.08 -6.60
CA ILE A 375 -2.55 8.93 -5.14
C ILE A 375 -3.14 10.14 -4.41
N THR A 376 -4.00 9.89 -3.44
CA THR A 376 -4.22 10.77 -2.30
C THR A 376 -3.31 10.28 -1.19
N ASP A 377 -2.26 11.03 -0.90
CA ASP A 377 -1.25 10.64 0.07
C ASP A 377 -1.56 11.24 1.43
N GLU A 378 -1.66 10.38 2.46
CA GLU A 378 -2.17 10.78 3.77
C GLU A 378 -1.11 10.66 4.85
N ALA A 379 -0.98 11.73 5.66
CA ALA A 379 0.06 11.82 6.67
C ALA A 379 -0.32 11.17 8.00
N PHE A 380 -1.56 11.35 8.44
CA PHE A 380 -2.02 10.94 9.76
C PHE A 380 -3.45 10.40 9.73
N ASP A 381 -3.81 9.58 10.73
CA ASP A 381 -5.19 9.30 11.11
C ASP A 381 -5.73 10.44 11.99
N LYS A 382 -5.67 10.31 13.30
CA LYS A 382 -6.12 11.29 14.29
C LYS A 382 -4.98 12.21 14.73
N TRP A 383 -5.31 13.43 15.16
CA TRP A 383 -4.32 14.38 15.71
C TRP A 383 -4.23 14.37 17.24
N SER A 384 -5.00 13.52 17.91
CA SER A 384 -5.11 13.45 19.36
C SER A 384 -4.54 12.15 19.94
N LYS A 385 -5.06 11.74 21.08
CA LYS A 385 -4.68 10.54 21.85
C LYS A 385 -4.72 9.21 21.05
N TRP A 386 -5.39 9.17 19.91
CA TRP A 386 -5.42 8.01 19.01
C TRP A 386 -4.31 8.03 17.97
N PHE A 387 -3.34 8.90 18.15
CA PHE A 387 -2.16 8.95 17.29
C PHE A 387 -1.36 7.66 17.44
N VAL A 388 -1.35 6.93 16.34
CA VAL A 388 -0.83 5.57 16.30
C VAL A 388 0.65 5.61 16.04
N ALA A 389 1.52 5.67 16.90
CA ALA A 389 2.87 5.36 16.48
C ALA A 389 3.99 6.10 17.20
N GLY A 390 3.80 6.52 18.42
CA GLY A 390 4.89 7.20 19.09
C GLY A 390 4.95 6.92 20.55
N ARG A 391 6.03 7.35 21.16
CA ARG A 391 6.13 7.52 22.62
C ARG A 391 5.25 8.67 23.10
N LYS A 392 4.85 9.52 22.19
CA LYS A 392 3.99 10.68 22.42
C LYS A 392 2.52 10.31 22.26
N ASN A 393 1.67 10.94 23.04
CA ASN A 393 0.23 10.66 23.06
C ASN A 393 -0.57 11.48 22.00
N SER A 394 0.07 12.36 21.27
CA SER A 394 -0.56 13.17 20.23
C SER A 394 0.39 13.50 19.08
N ALA A 395 -0.19 13.90 17.95
CA ALA A 395 0.56 14.41 16.83
C ALA A 395 1.24 15.76 17.11
N ASP A 396 0.80 16.51 18.12
CA ASP A 396 1.22 17.89 18.41
C ASP A 396 2.73 18.09 18.54
N GLU A 397 3.47 17.06 18.97
CA GLU A 397 4.91 17.16 19.20
C GLU A 397 5.75 16.68 18.00
N VAL A 398 5.16 15.87 17.13
CA VAL A 398 5.90 15.21 16.04
C VAL A 398 5.52 15.71 14.64
N TRP A 399 4.33 16.33 14.49
CA TRP A 399 3.82 16.70 13.18
C TRP A 399 4.77 17.59 12.36
N PRO A 400 5.56 18.53 12.92
CA PRO A 400 6.40 19.39 12.08
C PRO A 400 7.44 18.60 11.30
N TYR A 401 8.21 17.73 11.98
CA TYR A 401 9.24 16.94 11.29
C TYR A 401 8.65 15.81 10.44
N VAL A 402 7.52 15.22 10.87
CA VAL A 402 6.83 14.19 10.09
C VAL A 402 6.33 14.75 8.77
N LEU A 403 5.67 15.92 8.79
CA LEU A 403 5.16 16.54 7.57
C LEU A 403 6.28 17.05 6.65
N GLU A 404 7.39 17.55 7.22
CA GLU A 404 8.55 17.91 6.41
C GLU A 404 9.11 16.70 5.66
N GLU A 405 9.40 15.62 6.38
CA GLU A 405 9.93 14.38 5.79
C GLU A 405 8.97 13.79 4.77
N PHE A 406 7.67 13.72 5.10
CA PHE A 406 6.61 13.21 4.24
C PHE A 406 6.51 13.98 2.93
N ILE A 407 6.35 15.31 2.99
CA ILE A 407 6.20 16.12 1.77
C ILE A 407 7.49 16.14 0.94
N LYS A 408 8.65 16.31 1.58
CA LYS A 408 9.94 16.36 0.85
C LYS A 408 10.26 15.03 0.17
N ARG A 409 9.94 13.91 0.80
CA ARG A 409 10.13 12.56 0.22
C ARG A 409 9.26 12.35 -1.02
N ASP A 410 7.97 12.78 -0.95
CA ASP A 410 6.97 12.32 -1.90
C ASP A 410 6.59 13.37 -2.98
N ARG A 411 7.06 14.62 -2.85
CA ARG A 411 6.67 15.73 -3.74
C ARG A 411 7.06 15.59 -5.22
N ASN A 412 8.05 14.76 -5.56
CA ASN A 412 8.47 14.54 -6.94
C ASN A 412 7.60 13.50 -7.68
N HIS A 413 6.78 12.72 -6.98
CA HIS A 413 5.93 11.70 -7.59
C HIS A 413 4.77 12.34 -8.37
N PRO A 414 4.67 12.12 -9.69
CA PRO A 414 3.54 12.63 -10.48
C PRO A 414 2.22 11.96 -10.14
N SER A 415 2.23 10.77 -9.59
CA SER A 415 1.04 10.05 -9.12
C SER A 415 0.34 10.75 -7.96
N VAL A 416 1.07 11.42 -7.08
CA VAL A 416 0.49 12.16 -5.94
C VAL A 416 -0.23 13.41 -6.45
N VAL A 417 -1.55 13.48 -6.23
CA VAL A 417 -2.40 14.58 -6.72
C VAL A 417 -3.11 15.35 -5.60
N ILE A 418 -3.25 14.74 -4.42
CA ILE A 418 -3.88 15.34 -3.23
C ILE A 418 -3.03 14.98 -2.01
N TRP A 419 -2.77 15.98 -1.16
CA TRP A 419 -2.21 15.78 0.17
C TRP A 419 -3.33 15.75 1.21
N SER A 420 -3.39 14.70 2.02
CA SER A 420 -4.33 14.57 3.13
C SER A 420 -3.58 14.62 4.47
N LEU A 421 -3.96 15.56 5.34
CA LEU A 421 -3.27 15.81 6.60
C LEU A 421 -3.90 15.09 7.79
N GLY A 422 -5.00 14.36 7.59
CA GLY A 422 -5.65 13.61 8.66
C GLY A 422 -6.94 12.94 8.24
N ASN A 423 -7.45 12.09 9.12
CA ASN A 423 -8.65 11.31 8.90
C ASN A 423 -9.58 11.32 10.12
N GLU A 424 -10.87 11.61 9.92
CA GLU A 424 -11.93 11.49 10.94
C GLU A 424 -11.50 12.00 12.31
N LEU A 425 -11.08 13.24 12.33
CA LEU A 425 -10.49 13.85 13.51
C LEU A 425 -11.49 13.87 14.67
N ASP A 426 -11.09 13.35 15.81
CA ASP A 426 -11.92 13.36 17.02
C ASP A 426 -12.21 14.79 17.55
N ILE A 427 -11.39 15.76 17.17
CA ILE A 427 -11.60 17.19 17.43
C ILE A 427 -12.77 17.78 16.64
N GLN A 428 -13.23 17.13 15.57
CA GLN A 428 -14.43 17.56 14.84
C GLN A 428 -15.73 17.35 15.63
N THR A 429 -15.74 16.35 16.52
CA THR A 429 -16.89 16.05 17.39
C THR A 429 -16.75 16.69 18.77
N ARG A 430 -15.58 17.24 19.08
CA ARG A 430 -15.27 17.93 20.34
C ARG A 430 -14.58 19.23 20.02
N ASN A 431 -14.89 20.26 20.79
CA ASN A 431 -14.15 21.50 20.67
C ASN A 431 -12.69 21.27 21.07
N ASP A 432 -11.75 21.65 20.21
CA ASP A 432 -10.32 21.53 20.48
C ASP A 432 -9.79 22.71 21.30
N LYS A 433 -8.48 22.73 21.55
CA LYS A 433 -7.81 23.81 22.29
C LYS A 433 -7.92 25.20 21.65
N TYR A 434 -8.27 25.26 20.37
CA TYR A 434 -8.48 26.53 19.64
C TYR A 434 -9.96 26.92 19.54
N GLY A 435 -10.88 26.05 19.92
CA GLY A 435 -12.31 26.32 19.87
C GLY A 435 -12.92 26.39 18.49
N ASP A 436 -12.29 25.82 17.47
CA ASP A 436 -12.67 25.96 16.07
C ASP A 436 -12.71 24.65 15.26
N TYR A 437 -12.90 23.52 15.93
CA TYR A 437 -13.07 22.19 15.33
C TYR A 437 -11.92 21.79 14.39
N GLY A 438 -10.67 22.21 14.76
CA GLY A 438 -9.45 21.81 14.06
C GLY A 438 -8.99 22.73 12.92
N VAL A 439 -9.72 23.80 12.63
CA VAL A 439 -9.39 24.73 11.53
C VAL A 439 -8.03 25.39 11.74
N THR A 440 -7.74 25.91 12.94
CA THR A 440 -6.44 26.55 13.23
C THR A 440 -5.30 25.55 13.13
N MET A 441 -5.46 24.34 13.64
CA MET A 441 -4.43 23.31 13.57
C MET A 441 -4.17 22.89 12.11
N TYR A 442 -5.23 22.66 11.34
CA TYR A 442 -5.13 22.38 9.92
C TYR A 442 -4.35 23.45 9.16
N LYS A 443 -4.69 24.73 9.36
CA LYS A 443 -3.99 25.85 8.71
C LYS A 443 -2.50 25.86 9.03
N LYS A 444 -2.10 25.62 10.30
CA LYS A 444 -0.69 25.54 10.70
C LYS A 444 0.04 24.40 9.96
N MET A 445 -0.55 23.22 9.92
CA MET A 445 0.01 22.06 9.22
C MET A 445 0.13 22.32 7.72
N ARG A 446 -0.95 22.79 7.07
CA ARG A 446 -0.98 23.14 5.65
C ARG A 446 0.08 24.19 5.30
N ASP A 447 0.18 25.23 6.09
CA ASP A 447 1.10 26.36 5.83
C ASP A 447 2.57 25.92 5.97
N LEU A 448 2.86 24.94 6.85
CA LEU A 448 4.16 24.28 6.87
C LEU A 448 4.39 23.47 5.59
N CYS A 449 3.44 22.62 5.23
CA CYS A 449 3.55 21.77 4.04
C CYS A 449 3.73 22.59 2.75
N LYS A 450 3.02 23.71 2.60
CA LYS A 450 3.12 24.62 1.45
C LYS A 450 4.51 25.22 1.27
N LYS A 451 5.37 25.26 2.30
CA LYS A 451 6.78 25.64 2.16
C LYS A 451 7.58 24.61 1.34
N TYR A 452 7.15 23.36 1.36
CA TYR A 452 7.83 22.24 0.70
C TYR A 452 7.18 21.84 -0.62
N ASP A 453 5.84 21.98 -0.71
CA ASP A 453 5.08 21.78 -1.95
C ASP A 453 3.80 22.63 -1.97
N ALA A 454 3.75 23.63 -2.84
CA ALA A 454 2.58 24.48 -3.08
C ALA A 454 1.82 24.09 -4.37
N THR A 455 2.19 23.00 -5.04
CA THR A 455 1.66 22.65 -6.36
C THR A 455 0.39 21.80 -6.31
N ARG A 456 0.06 21.26 -5.13
CA ARG A 456 -1.07 20.34 -4.93
C ARG A 456 -2.02 20.85 -3.86
N PRO A 457 -3.32 20.49 -3.94
CA PRO A 457 -4.31 20.80 -2.89
C PRO A 457 -4.08 19.99 -1.63
N TYR A 458 -4.51 20.58 -0.50
CA TYR A 458 -4.48 19.98 0.82
C TYR A 458 -5.89 19.75 1.35
N THR A 459 -6.09 18.60 1.99
CA THR A 459 -7.37 18.24 2.59
C THR A 459 -7.22 17.49 3.92
N VAL A 460 -8.34 17.17 4.52
CA VAL A 460 -8.53 16.22 5.61
C VAL A 460 -9.77 15.40 5.30
N ALA A 461 -9.73 14.09 5.42
CA ALA A 461 -10.90 13.23 5.29
C ALA A 461 -11.79 13.38 6.51
N GLN A 462 -13.02 13.83 6.33
CA GLN A 462 -13.92 14.28 7.39
C GLN A 462 -15.05 13.29 7.65
N PHE A 463 -15.31 13.01 8.93
CA PHE A 463 -16.49 12.30 9.42
C PHE A 463 -16.81 12.77 10.85
N PRO A 464 -18.09 13.11 11.13
CA PRO A 464 -19.28 13.00 10.29
C PRO A 464 -19.41 14.06 9.18
N ALA A 465 -18.42 14.87 8.89
CA ALA A 465 -18.37 15.89 7.83
C ALA A 465 -19.46 16.99 7.94
N ARG A 466 -20.11 17.08 9.10
CA ARG A 466 -21.16 18.08 9.37
C ARG A 466 -20.74 18.99 10.53
N ALA A 467 -21.20 20.22 10.47
CA ALA A 467 -20.88 21.29 11.42
C ALA A 467 -21.11 20.85 12.88
N LYS A 468 -20.23 21.24 13.78
CA LYS A 468 -20.25 20.91 15.20
C LYS A 468 -20.31 19.40 15.51
N GLY A 469 -19.85 18.56 14.56
CA GLY A 469 -19.85 17.11 14.70
C GLY A 469 -21.24 16.47 14.77
N ILE A 470 -22.26 17.10 14.21
CA ILE A 470 -23.61 16.51 14.12
C ILE A 470 -23.53 15.19 13.36
N GLY A 471 -24.01 14.10 13.95
CA GLY A 471 -24.03 12.76 13.39
C GLY A 471 -25.43 12.29 12.97
N GLU A 472 -25.53 11.15 12.31
CA GLU A 472 -26.77 10.59 11.72
C GLU A 472 -27.95 10.42 12.68
N LYS A 473 -27.68 10.32 13.98
CA LYS A 473 -28.71 10.18 15.02
C LYS A 473 -29.30 11.51 15.46
N ASP A 474 -28.74 12.63 15.04
CA ASP A 474 -29.26 13.96 15.37
C ASP A 474 -30.49 14.26 14.52
N PRO A 475 -31.61 14.79 15.13
CA PRO A 475 -32.79 15.18 14.39
C PRO A 475 -32.53 16.20 13.27
N ASN A 476 -31.50 17.02 13.43
CA ASN A 476 -31.11 18.06 12.46
C ASN A 476 -30.10 17.56 11.43
N TRP A 477 -29.78 16.26 11.38
CA TRP A 477 -28.80 15.69 10.47
C TRP A 477 -28.99 16.13 9.02
N ASN A 478 -30.20 16.00 8.50
CA ASN A 478 -30.51 16.32 7.11
C ASN A 478 -30.42 17.82 6.79
N GLU A 479 -30.55 18.67 7.80
CA GLU A 479 -30.49 20.15 7.67
C GLU A 479 -29.13 20.71 8.05
N SER A 480 -28.19 19.85 8.49
CA SER A 480 -26.88 20.29 8.94
C SER A 480 -26.03 20.90 7.81
N GLU A 481 -25.16 21.81 8.18
CA GLU A 481 -24.18 22.45 7.29
C GLU A 481 -22.91 21.59 7.16
N PRO A 482 -22.09 21.82 6.12
CA PRO A 482 -20.76 21.22 6.06
C PRO A 482 -19.93 21.53 7.29
N ALA A 483 -19.02 20.64 7.67
CA ALA A 483 -18.12 20.85 8.79
C ALA A 483 -17.22 22.08 8.59
N GLU A 484 -16.76 22.66 9.69
CA GLU A 484 -15.91 23.87 9.71
C GLU A 484 -14.63 23.66 8.86
N LEU A 485 -14.04 22.48 8.88
CA LEU A 485 -12.87 22.13 8.06
C LEU A 485 -13.18 22.09 6.56
N ALA A 486 -14.40 21.80 6.14
CA ALA A 486 -14.77 21.78 4.73
C ALA A 486 -14.60 23.15 4.04
N PHE A 487 -14.69 24.23 4.82
CA PHE A 487 -14.46 25.59 4.34
C PHE A 487 -12.98 26.04 4.41
N ALA A 488 -12.14 25.29 5.13
CA ALA A 488 -10.73 25.58 5.29
C ALA A 488 -9.82 24.79 4.36
N THR A 489 -10.30 23.62 3.87
CA THR A 489 -9.58 22.73 2.98
C THR A 489 -9.73 23.13 1.52
N ASP A 490 -8.74 22.83 0.69
CA ASP A 490 -8.80 23.08 -0.75
C ASP A 490 -9.83 22.15 -1.45
N ILE A 491 -10.07 20.98 -0.87
CA ILE A 491 -11.05 19.98 -1.31
C ILE A 491 -11.82 19.50 -0.08
N SER A 492 -13.14 19.50 -0.11
CA SER A 492 -13.99 18.90 0.91
C SER A 492 -14.03 17.39 0.75
N ALA A 493 -13.07 16.70 1.39
CA ALA A 493 -13.01 15.25 1.42
C ALA A 493 -13.92 14.73 2.55
N GLN A 494 -14.91 13.92 2.22
CA GLN A 494 -15.92 13.46 3.15
C GLN A 494 -16.05 11.93 3.10
N ASN A 495 -16.07 11.31 4.28
CA ASN A 495 -16.31 9.89 4.43
C ASN A 495 -17.80 9.61 4.54
N TYR A 496 -18.35 8.74 3.68
CA TYR A 496 -19.72 8.18 3.71
C TYR A 496 -20.89 9.18 3.55
N THR A 497 -20.66 10.47 3.37
CA THR A 497 -21.69 11.52 3.38
C THR A 497 -22.01 12.13 2.01
N TRP A 498 -21.74 11.40 0.92
CA TRP A 498 -21.97 11.85 -0.46
C TRP A 498 -23.41 12.32 -0.73
N SER A 499 -24.39 11.84 0.01
CA SER A 499 -25.80 12.25 -0.12
C SER A 499 -26.03 13.74 0.09
N PHE A 500 -25.12 14.43 0.76
CA PHE A 500 -25.17 15.89 0.95
C PHE A 500 -24.54 16.69 -0.19
N PHE A 501 -23.75 16.09 -1.06
CA PHE A 501 -22.95 16.81 -2.07
C PHE A 501 -23.79 17.70 -2.98
N GLU A 502 -24.95 17.22 -3.44
CA GLU A 502 -25.83 18.01 -4.31
C GLU A 502 -26.47 19.20 -3.55
N LYS A 503 -26.92 18.99 -2.30
CA LYS A 503 -27.48 20.04 -1.45
C LYS A 503 -26.42 21.10 -1.15
N ASP A 504 -25.24 20.66 -0.71
CA ASP A 504 -24.14 21.54 -0.31
C ASP A 504 -23.59 22.31 -1.53
N ALA A 505 -23.47 21.69 -2.70
CA ALA A 505 -23.03 22.35 -3.92
C ALA A 505 -23.97 23.48 -4.39
N LYS A 506 -25.29 23.32 -4.19
CA LYS A 506 -26.25 24.39 -4.47
C LYS A 506 -26.08 25.59 -3.56
N LYS A 507 -25.74 25.37 -2.29
CA LYS A 507 -25.56 26.43 -1.31
C LYS A 507 -24.17 27.04 -1.33
N TYR A 508 -23.15 26.21 -1.62
CA TYR A 508 -21.73 26.55 -1.63
C TYR A 508 -21.10 26.18 -2.99
N PRO A 509 -21.37 26.95 -4.06
CA PRO A 509 -21.02 26.58 -5.43
C PRO A 509 -19.51 26.50 -5.71
N ASN A 510 -18.68 27.07 -4.83
CA ASN A 510 -17.22 26.99 -4.96
C ASN A 510 -16.60 25.77 -4.23
N MET A 511 -17.40 24.96 -3.53
CA MET A 511 -16.91 23.79 -2.81
C MET A 511 -16.64 22.63 -3.76
N ILE A 512 -15.48 22.00 -3.63
CA ILE A 512 -15.06 20.85 -4.43
C ILE A 512 -15.23 19.59 -3.58
N PHE A 513 -15.93 18.59 -4.07
CA PHE A 513 -16.30 17.39 -3.30
C PHE A 513 -15.50 16.17 -3.73
N TYR A 514 -15.02 15.41 -2.73
CA TYR A 514 -14.38 14.12 -2.86
C TYR A 514 -14.92 13.16 -1.81
N GLN A 515 -15.44 12.00 -2.22
CA GLN A 515 -15.82 10.95 -1.28
C GLN A 515 -14.58 10.12 -0.90
N SER A 516 -13.87 10.57 0.13
CA SER A 516 -12.60 9.97 0.57
C SER A 516 -12.75 8.56 1.14
N GLU A 517 -13.95 8.24 1.68
CA GLU A 517 -14.33 6.86 2.00
C GLU A 517 -15.76 6.58 1.53
N ALA A 518 -15.90 5.54 0.73
CA ALA A 518 -17.17 5.02 0.25
C ALA A 518 -17.41 3.61 0.81
N GLY A 519 -18.59 3.37 1.34
CA GLY A 519 -18.92 2.06 1.89
C GLY A 519 -19.05 0.98 0.81
N THR A 520 -18.45 -0.19 1.05
CA THR A 520 -18.61 -1.37 0.17
C THR A 520 -20.04 -1.93 0.19
N TRP A 521 -20.87 -1.53 1.16
CA TRP A 521 -22.25 -2.01 1.33
C TRP A 521 -23.27 -1.37 0.37
N ASN A 522 -22.88 -0.36 -0.39
CA ASN A 522 -23.76 0.29 -1.39
C ASN A 522 -22.93 0.72 -2.60
N ILE A 523 -22.26 -0.23 -3.22
CA ILE A 523 -21.28 0.02 -4.30
C ILE A 523 -21.87 0.91 -5.39
N GLY A 524 -23.04 0.55 -5.93
CA GLY A 524 -23.68 1.33 -7.00
C GLY A 524 -24.10 2.72 -6.52
N GLY A 525 -24.78 2.81 -5.38
CA GLY A 525 -25.27 4.08 -4.82
C GLY A 525 -24.14 5.05 -4.47
N ASN A 526 -23.04 4.57 -3.89
CA ASN A 526 -21.86 5.39 -3.61
C ASN A 526 -21.25 6.00 -4.88
N TYR A 527 -21.28 5.27 -5.99
CA TYR A 527 -20.70 5.73 -7.26
C TYR A 527 -21.72 6.56 -8.07
N PHE A 528 -22.84 5.96 -8.46
CA PHE A 528 -23.83 6.60 -9.34
C PHE A 528 -24.77 7.58 -8.64
N GLY A 529 -24.79 7.61 -7.31
CA GLY A 529 -25.59 8.58 -6.54
C GLY A 529 -24.99 9.98 -6.49
N MET A 530 -23.71 10.12 -6.82
CA MET A 530 -23.05 11.43 -6.96
C MET A 530 -23.19 11.99 -8.37
N ASN A 531 -23.05 13.31 -8.51
CA ASN A 531 -22.87 13.94 -9.82
C ASN A 531 -21.42 13.73 -10.29
N LEU A 532 -21.19 12.65 -11.05
CA LEU A 532 -19.86 12.23 -11.50
C LEU A 532 -19.13 13.27 -12.37
N ASP A 533 -19.88 14.19 -13.00
CA ASP A 533 -19.27 15.26 -13.82
C ASP A 533 -18.66 16.37 -12.96
N LYS A 534 -19.09 16.52 -11.71
CA LYS A 534 -18.66 17.61 -10.82
C LYS A 534 -17.77 17.18 -9.67
N VAL A 535 -17.86 15.92 -9.22
CA VAL A 535 -17.04 15.43 -8.10
C VAL A 535 -15.64 15.06 -8.54
N VAL A 536 -14.71 15.09 -7.61
CA VAL A 536 -13.34 14.57 -7.79
C VAL A 536 -13.37 13.05 -8.00
N GLY A 537 -14.18 12.34 -7.25
CA GLY A 537 -14.35 10.90 -7.31
C GLY A 537 -14.63 10.27 -5.96
N LEU A 538 -14.27 9.01 -5.82
CA LEU A 538 -14.39 8.28 -4.57
C LEU A 538 -13.22 7.30 -4.34
N ALA A 539 -13.10 6.83 -3.07
CA ALA A 539 -12.27 5.68 -2.72
C ALA A 539 -13.07 4.72 -1.82
N TYR A 540 -13.26 3.47 -2.27
CA TYR A 540 -13.95 2.45 -1.47
C TYR A 540 -13.13 2.04 -0.27
N TRP A 541 -13.76 2.05 0.92
CA TRP A 541 -13.14 1.64 2.17
C TRP A 541 -12.99 0.12 2.25
N GLY A 542 -11.78 -0.36 2.60
CA GLY A 542 -11.56 -1.78 2.82
C GLY A 542 -11.82 -2.64 1.57
N ALA A 543 -11.40 -2.17 0.39
CA ALA A 543 -11.55 -2.90 -0.85
C ALA A 543 -10.85 -4.27 -0.83
N ILE A 544 -9.62 -4.31 -0.29
CA ILE A 544 -8.87 -5.52 0.01
C ILE A 544 -9.00 -5.78 1.52
N ALA A 545 -9.24 -7.02 1.89
CA ALA A 545 -9.22 -7.45 3.29
C ALA A 545 -7.87 -7.12 3.94
N TYR A 546 -7.91 -6.70 5.21
CA TYR A 546 -6.72 -6.31 5.97
C TYR A 546 -6.88 -6.70 7.45
N PHE A 547 -5.77 -6.84 8.16
CA PHE A 547 -5.79 -7.12 9.59
C PHE A 547 -6.16 -5.89 10.42
N GLY A 548 -6.89 -6.12 11.50
CA GLY A 548 -7.41 -5.06 12.37
C GLY A 548 -8.79 -4.58 11.96
N GLU A 549 -9.33 -3.64 12.71
CA GLU A 549 -10.74 -3.20 12.60
C GLU A 549 -11.74 -4.37 12.56
N SER A 550 -11.41 -5.43 13.25
CA SER A 550 -12.20 -6.66 13.28
C SER A 550 -13.59 -6.42 13.86
N PHE A 551 -14.56 -7.16 13.36
CA PHE A 551 -15.93 -7.21 13.95
C PHE A 551 -16.01 -8.14 15.18
N GLY A 552 -14.94 -8.82 15.52
CA GLY A 552 -14.81 -9.70 16.66
C GLY A 552 -14.24 -11.08 16.32
N TRP A 553 -13.72 -11.76 17.35
CA TRP A 553 -13.18 -13.11 17.19
C TRP A 553 -14.24 -14.08 16.64
N PRO A 554 -13.86 -14.97 15.68
CA PRO A 554 -12.51 -15.32 15.24
C PRO A 554 -11.98 -14.46 14.07
N SER A 555 -12.73 -13.52 13.54
CA SER A 555 -12.28 -12.69 12.43
C SER A 555 -11.10 -11.78 12.85
N LYS A 556 -10.01 -11.82 12.08
CA LYS A 556 -8.78 -11.09 12.38
C LYS A 556 -8.76 -9.67 11.82
N GLY A 557 -9.76 -9.30 11.03
CA GLY A 557 -9.75 -7.98 10.40
C GLY A 557 -11.01 -7.65 9.61
N TRP A 558 -10.85 -6.70 8.71
CA TRP A 558 -11.87 -6.28 7.76
C TRP A 558 -11.92 -7.28 6.60
N GLY A 559 -12.62 -8.41 6.79
CA GLY A 559 -12.71 -9.47 5.80
C GLY A 559 -14.08 -9.53 5.13
N ASP A 560 -15.14 -9.69 5.90
CA ASP A 560 -16.51 -9.94 5.41
C ASP A 560 -17.10 -8.80 4.57
N LYS A 561 -16.53 -7.61 4.66
CA LYS A 561 -16.96 -6.41 3.93
C LYS A 561 -16.02 -5.99 2.82
N ALA A 562 -14.88 -6.66 2.66
CA ALA A 562 -14.02 -6.48 1.51
C ALA A 562 -14.62 -7.17 0.28
N PHE A 563 -14.24 -6.71 -0.90
CA PHE A 563 -14.58 -7.40 -2.14
C PHE A 563 -13.38 -8.09 -2.80
N ILE A 564 -12.23 -8.07 -2.13
CA ILE A 564 -11.01 -8.79 -2.48
C ILE A 564 -10.43 -9.36 -1.19
N ASP A 565 -10.13 -10.65 -1.14
CA ASP A 565 -9.52 -11.27 0.04
C ASP A 565 -8.03 -10.90 0.21
N MET A 566 -7.40 -11.33 1.31
CA MET A 566 -5.99 -11.02 1.59
C MET A 566 -5.02 -11.69 0.63
N ALA A 567 -5.39 -12.82 0.05
CA ALA A 567 -4.60 -13.52 -0.97
C ALA A 567 -4.73 -12.90 -2.38
N LEU A 568 -5.52 -11.81 -2.51
CA LEU A 568 -5.94 -11.13 -3.73
C LEU A 568 -6.83 -11.99 -4.65
N ASN A 569 -7.67 -12.85 -4.08
CA ASN A 569 -8.76 -13.43 -4.85
C ASN A 569 -9.95 -12.45 -4.87
N PRO A 570 -10.49 -12.10 -6.04
CA PRO A 570 -11.70 -11.29 -6.12
C PRO A 570 -12.88 -12.08 -5.60
N LEU A 571 -13.73 -11.43 -4.81
CA LEU A 571 -15.07 -11.91 -4.48
C LEU A 571 -16.06 -11.42 -5.55
N PRO A 572 -17.25 -12.02 -5.70
CA PRO A 572 -18.18 -11.63 -6.78
C PRO A 572 -18.49 -10.14 -6.83
N GLN A 573 -18.62 -9.45 -5.69
CA GLN A 573 -18.89 -8.01 -5.63
C GLN A 573 -17.77 -7.15 -6.23
N CYS A 574 -16.53 -7.67 -6.32
CA CYS A 574 -15.43 -6.99 -7.00
C CYS A 574 -15.78 -6.69 -8.46
N TYR A 575 -16.54 -7.58 -9.10
CA TYR A 575 -16.97 -7.40 -10.48
C TYR A 575 -18.10 -6.37 -10.65
N TRP A 576 -18.80 -6.04 -9.57
CA TRP A 576 -19.69 -4.87 -9.58
C TRP A 576 -18.89 -3.58 -9.67
N VAL A 577 -17.81 -3.46 -8.88
CA VAL A 577 -16.86 -2.33 -8.98
C VAL A 577 -16.25 -2.26 -10.37
N LYS A 578 -15.81 -3.39 -10.93
CA LYS A 578 -15.28 -3.47 -12.29
C LYS A 578 -16.29 -2.99 -13.34
N ALA A 579 -17.54 -3.46 -13.26
CA ALA A 579 -18.61 -3.05 -14.18
C ALA A 579 -18.93 -1.54 -14.09
N ASN A 580 -18.77 -0.94 -12.88
CA ASN A 580 -18.97 0.50 -12.68
C ASN A 580 -17.76 1.32 -13.18
N PHE A 581 -16.53 0.86 -12.93
CA PHE A 581 -15.32 1.61 -13.25
C PHE A 581 -14.90 1.50 -14.72
N MET A 582 -15.25 0.40 -15.39
CA MET A 582 -14.88 0.10 -16.79
C MET A 582 -16.13 0.07 -17.67
N GLU A 583 -16.90 1.15 -17.70
CA GLU A 583 -18.16 1.22 -18.45
C GLU A 583 -17.99 1.03 -19.99
N ASP A 584 -16.80 1.31 -20.50
CA ASP A 584 -16.40 1.16 -21.91
C ASP A 584 -16.04 -0.28 -22.31
N LYS A 585 -15.86 -1.18 -21.32
CA LYS A 585 -15.48 -2.58 -21.55
C LYS A 585 -16.55 -3.53 -21.05
N PRO A 586 -17.11 -4.40 -21.90
CA PRO A 586 -18.10 -5.36 -21.46
C PRO A 586 -17.60 -6.21 -20.28
N SER A 587 -18.45 -6.35 -19.26
CA SER A 587 -18.18 -7.16 -18.09
C SER A 587 -19.41 -7.97 -17.73
N VAL A 588 -19.22 -9.24 -17.37
CA VAL A 588 -20.27 -10.11 -16.83
C VAL A 588 -19.64 -11.07 -15.84
N HIS A 589 -20.27 -11.23 -14.69
CA HIS A 589 -19.83 -12.17 -13.66
C HIS A 589 -21.04 -12.66 -12.84
N LEU A 590 -20.96 -13.89 -12.30
CA LEU A 590 -21.98 -14.51 -11.47
C LEU A 590 -21.48 -14.60 -10.02
N GLY A 591 -22.37 -14.34 -9.07
CA GLY A 591 -22.18 -14.66 -7.66
C GLY A 591 -23.40 -15.32 -7.07
N VAL A 592 -23.21 -16.27 -6.20
CA VAL A 592 -24.28 -16.85 -5.38
C VAL A 592 -24.30 -16.12 -4.04
N ILE A 593 -25.47 -15.60 -3.68
CA ILE A 593 -25.67 -14.90 -2.42
C ILE A 593 -25.84 -15.95 -1.32
N GLU A 594 -24.91 -16.01 -0.38
CA GLU A 594 -24.89 -16.97 0.71
C GLU A 594 -25.84 -16.54 1.83
N SER A 595 -27.05 -17.04 1.79
CA SER A 595 -28.09 -16.66 2.73
C SER A 595 -29.01 -17.79 3.15
N LYS A 596 -29.29 -17.87 4.45
CA LYS A 596 -30.33 -18.74 5.00
C LYS A 596 -31.73 -18.17 4.74
N ASP A 597 -31.89 -16.83 4.62
CA ASP A 597 -33.14 -16.16 4.34
C ASP A 597 -32.94 -15.00 3.36
N ALA A 598 -33.37 -15.18 2.11
CA ALA A 598 -33.27 -14.16 1.07
C ALA A 598 -34.08 -12.88 1.37
N LYS A 599 -35.08 -12.95 2.24
CA LYS A 599 -35.93 -11.80 2.60
C LYS A 599 -35.27 -10.88 3.62
N ASP A 600 -34.42 -11.36 4.52
CA ASP A 600 -33.82 -10.57 5.60
C ASP A 600 -32.54 -9.84 5.19
N ARG A 601 -32.11 -9.99 3.97
CA ARG A 601 -30.78 -9.56 3.51
C ARG A 601 -30.74 -8.39 2.58
N PHE A 602 -31.87 -8.02 2.08
CA PHE A 602 -32.03 -6.72 1.49
C PHE A 602 -32.31 -5.73 2.62
N VAL A 603 -31.28 -5.42 3.44
CA VAL A 603 -31.39 -4.35 4.43
C VAL A 603 -31.57 -3.05 3.68
N PHE A 604 -32.79 -2.53 3.74
CA PHE A 604 -33.11 -1.24 3.15
C PHE A 604 -32.78 -0.13 4.16
N HIS A 605 -31.78 0.67 3.86
CA HIS A 605 -31.58 1.95 4.52
C HIS A 605 -32.12 3.05 3.60
N ASN A 606 -33.12 3.84 4.09
CA ASN A 606 -33.81 4.85 3.28
C ASN A 606 -34.35 4.32 1.94
N GLY A 607 -34.96 3.13 1.93
CA GLY A 607 -35.51 2.52 0.73
C GLY A 607 -34.48 1.88 -0.21
N VAL A 608 -33.22 1.84 0.19
CA VAL A 608 -32.08 1.32 -0.58
C VAL A 608 -31.60 0.01 0.02
N ASN A 609 -31.40 -0.98 -0.85
CA ASN A 609 -30.74 -2.22 -0.44
C ASN A 609 -29.23 -2.00 -0.22
N VAL A 610 -28.85 -1.89 1.04
CA VAL A 610 -27.47 -1.69 1.49
C VAL A 610 -26.85 -2.94 2.09
N GLY A 611 -27.47 -4.11 1.94
CA GLY A 611 -27.00 -5.35 2.55
C GLY A 611 -25.68 -5.82 1.96
N LEU A 612 -24.67 -5.92 2.81
CA LEU A 612 -23.48 -6.76 2.57
C LEU A 612 -23.90 -8.19 2.88
N THR A 613 -24.15 -8.93 1.83
CA THR A 613 -24.37 -10.36 1.94
C THR A 613 -23.11 -11.04 1.40
N PRO A 614 -22.51 -11.99 2.13
CA PRO A 614 -21.43 -12.79 1.56
C PRO A 614 -21.88 -13.41 0.25
N GLU A 615 -21.05 -13.29 -0.76
CA GLU A 615 -21.28 -13.92 -2.06
C GLU A 615 -20.10 -14.80 -2.42
N THR A 616 -20.38 -15.91 -3.07
CA THR A 616 -19.38 -16.90 -3.49
C THR A 616 -19.56 -17.31 -4.93
N GLU A 617 -18.56 -17.95 -5.49
CA GLU A 617 -18.63 -18.67 -6.77
C GLU A 617 -19.00 -20.14 -6.59
N ASN A 618 -19.67 -20.47 -5.48
CA ASN A 618 -20.02 -21.85 -5.15
C ASN A 618 -21.32 -22.29 -5.83
N TRP A 619 -21.19 -23.20 -6.81
CA TRP A 619 -22.31 -23.90 -7.42
C TRP A 619 -22.38 -25.39 -7.04
N ASN A 620 -21.79 -25.81 -5.91
CA ASN A 620 -21.93 -27.14 -5.32
C ASN A 620 -22.89 -27.07 -4.12
N ARG A 621 -24.12 -27.59 -4.29
CA ARG A 621 -25.16 -27.47 -3.28
C ARG A 621 -26.00 -28.72 -3.16
N GLU A 622 -26.85 -28.75 -2.16
CA GLU A 622 -27.87 -29.78 -2.05
C GLU A 622 -28.92 -29.66 -3.16
N LYS A 623 -29.20 -30.76 -3.87
CA LYS A 623 -30.15 -30.78 -4.98
C LYS A 623 -31.52 -30.21 -4.57
N GLY A 624 -32.05 -29.29 -5.34
CA GLY A 624 -33.35 -28.67 -5.09
C GLY A 624 -33.31 -27.48 -4.10
N SER A 625 -32.17 -27.19 -3.47
CA SER A 625 -32.01 -25.96 -2.69
C SER A 625 -32.21 -24.75 -3.58
N LYS A 626 -32.78 -23.68 -3.02
CA LYS A 626 -33.01 -22.42 -3.76
C LYS A 626 -32.10 -21.33 -3.22
N VAL A 627 -31.36 -20.70 -4.10
CA VAL A 627 -30.42 -19.63 -3.75
C VAL A 627 -30.63 -18.40 -4.62
N PRO A 628 -30.41 -17.19 -4.07
CA PRO A 628 -30.34 -15.98 -4.89
C PRO A 628 -29.02 -15.95 -5.67
N VAL A 629 -29.07 -15.45 -6.91
CA VAL A 629 -27.90 -15.28 -7.79
C VAL A 629 -27.84 -13.83 -8.22
N ALA A 630 -26.69 -13.20 -8.00
CA ALA A 630 -26.38 -11.88 -8.48
C ALA A 630 -25.54 -11.96 -9.76
N ILE A 631 -25.82 -11.09 -10.71
CA ILE A 631 -25.05 -10.92 -11.92
C ILE A 631 -24.59 -9.47 -12.00
N TYR A 632 -23.27 -9.30 -12.17
CA TYR A 632 -22.61 -8.03 -12.29
C TYR A 632 -22.23 -7.78 -13.74
N THR A 633 -22.86 -6.76 -14.34
CA THR A 633 -22.67 -6.44 -15.75
C THR A 633 -22.98 -5.00 -16.06
N ASN A 634 -22.22 -4.39 -16.98
CA ASN A 634 -22.55 -3.10 -17.58
C ASN A 634 -23.31 -3.22 -18.91
N ALA A 635 -23.72 -4.43 -19.30
CA ALA A 635 -24.58 -4.67 -20.46
C ALA A 635 -26.04 -4.19 -20.21
N ASP A 636 -26.85 -4.14 -21.29
CA ASP A 636 -28.24 -3.69 -21.20
C ASP A 636 -29.16 -4.72 -20.53
N GLU A 637 -28.87 -6.02 -20.76
CA GLU A 637 -29.68 -7.12 -20.27
C GLU A 637 -28.84 -8.41 -20.14
N VAL A 638 -29.33 -9.31 -19.31
CA VAL A 638 -28.75 -10.65 -19.14
C VAL A 638 -29.85 -11.71 -19.22
N GLU A 639 -29.54 -12.79 -19.91
CA GLU A 639 -30.29 -14.04 -19.86
C GLU A 639 -29.53 -15.07 -19.02
N LEU A 640 -30.23 -15.66 -18.05
CA LEU A 640 -29.66 -16.68 -17.16
C LEU A 640 -30.12 -18.05 -17.61
N PHE A 641 -29.18 -19.00 -17.70
CA PHE A 641 -29.44 -20.38 -18.10
C PHE A 641 -29.00 -21.35 -16.99
N LEU A 642 -29.79 -22.40 -16.79
CA LEU A 642 -29.46 -23.55 -15.97
C LEU A 642 -29.51 -24.80 -16.84
N ASN A 643 -28.38 -25.47 -17.03
CA ASN A 643 -28.22 -26.65 -17.89
C ASN A 643 -28.82 -26.43 -19.30
N GLY A 644 -28.57 -25.26 -19.88
CA GLY A 644 -29.06 -24.85 -21.20
C GLY A 644 -30.52 -24.39 -21.23
N LYS A 645 -31.28 -24.52 -20.15
CA LYS A 645 -32.65 -24.02 -20.03
C LYS A 645 -32.67 -22.57 -19.58
N SER A 646 -33.31 -21.67 -20.34
CA SER A 646 -33.44 -20.27 -19.96
C SER A 646 -34.30 -20.11 -18.69
N LEU A 647 -33.83 -19.32 -17.77
CA LEU A 647 -34.53 -18.85 -16.58
C LEU A 647 -35.11 -17.44 -16.76
N GLY A 648 -35.05 -16.94 -17.99
CA GLY A 648 -35.57 -15.63 -18.38
C GLY A 648 -34.50 -14.55 -18.56
N VAL A 649 -34.93 -13.44 -19.14
CA VAL A 649 -34.14 -12.24 -19.39
C VAL A 649 -34.46 -11.18 -18.35
N LYS A 650 -33.46 -10.49 -17.83
CA LYS A 650 -33.64 -9.28 -16.99
C LYS A 650 -32.82 -8.14 -17.53
N LYS A 651 -33.38 -6.94 -17.47
CA LYS A 651 -32.73 -5.70 -17.88
C LYS A 651 -31.93 -5.10 -16.76
N ASN A 652 -30.82 -4.45 -17.10
CA ASN A 652 -30.04 -3.62 -16.21
C ASN A 652 -30.78 -2.29 -15.98
N ASP A 653 -31.19 -2.03 -14.74
CA ASP A 653 -31.83 -0.76 -14.39
C ASP A 653 -30.80 0.35 -14.24
N ARG A 654 -30.41 0.95 -15.35
CA ARG A 654 -29.43 2.04 -15.38
C ARG A 654 -29.90 3.34 -14.73
N LYS A 655 -31.21 3.49 -14.45
CA LYS A 655 -31.78 4.69 -13.81
C LYS A 655 -31.68 4.64 -12.30
N ASN A 656 -31.61 3.44 -11.72
CA ASN A 656 -31.49 3.28 -10.28
C ASN A 656 -30.01 3.16 -9.89
N PRO A 657 -29.39 4.16 -9.27
CA PRO A 657 -27.96 4.13 -8.90
C PRO A 657 -27.61 2.96 -7.98
N HIS A 658 -28.55 2.49 -7.16
CA HIS A 658 -28.31 1.46 -6.17
C HIS A 658 -28.29 0.03 -6.73
N THR A 659 -28.93 -0.18 -7.87
CA THR A 659 -29.01 -1.49 -8.54
C THR A 659 -28.36 -1.51 -9.92
N ARG A 660 -27.93 -0.35 -10.43
CA ARG A 660 -27.21 -0.27 -11.70
C ARG A 660 -26.02 -1.22 -11.72
N ASN A 661 -25.92 -1.99 -12.80
CA ASN A 661 -24.88 -2.99 -13.03
C ASN A 661 -24.94 -4.21 -12.08
N ARG A 662 -26.04 -4.39 -11.33
CA ARG A 662 -26.33 -5.56 -10.50
C ARG A 662 -27.73 -6.07 -10.77
N ILE A 663 -27.85 -7.27 -11.30
CA ILE A 663 -29.14 -7.91 -11.62
C ILE A 663 -29.26 -9.19 -10.75
N VAL A 664 -30.39 -9.34 -10.04
CA VAL A 664 -30.56 -10.45 -9.10
C VAL A 664 -31.75 -11.33 -9.48
N TRP A 665 -31.51 -12.65 -9.51
CA TRP A 665 -32.52 -13.69 -9.47
C TRP A 665 -32.68 -14.15 -8.02
N LEU A 666 -33.83 -13.88 -7.40
CA LEU A 666 -34.05 -14.11 -5.96
C LEU A 666 -34.12 -15.57 -5.56
N SER A 667 -34.46 -16.47 -6.50
CA SER A 667 -34.67 -17.89 -6.21
C SER A 667 -34.33 -18.71 -7.46
N VAL A 668 -33.14 -19.25 -7.49
CA VAL A 668 -32.69 -20.20 -8.51
C VAL A 668 -32.58 -21.58 -7.84
N ALA A 669 -33.36 -22.56 -8.33
CA ALA A 669 -33.27 -23.93 -7.85
C ALA A 669 -31.95 -24.54 -8.34
N TYR A 670 -31.16 -25.07 -7.41
CA TYR A 670 -29.91 -25.75 -7.78
C TYR A 670 -30.22 -27.11 -8.41
N GLU A 671 -29.61 -27.33 -9.57
CA GLU A 671 -29.43 -28.63 -10.21
C GLU A 671 -27.94 -28.79 -10.57
N PRO A 672 -27.34 -30.00 -10.36
CA PRO A 672 -25.97 -30.24 -10.81
C PRO A 672 -25.79 -29.93 -12.28
N GLY A 673 -24.70 -29.25 -12.63
CA GLY A 673 -24.40 -28.85 -13.99
C GLY A 673 -23.93 -27.40 -14.11
N GLU A 674 -24.35 -26.71 -15.16
CA GLU A 674 -23.90 -25.36 -15.54
C GLU A 674 -24.96 -24.30 -15.22
N LEU A 675 -24.56 -23.25 -14.51
CA LEU A 675 -25.28 -21.98 -14.42
C LEU A 675 -24.53 -20.94 -15.26
N LYS A 676 -25.19 -20.39 -16.29
CA LYS A 676 -24.55 -19.49 -17.28
C LYS A 676 -25.35 -18.20 -17.44
N ALA A 677 -24.64 -17.06 -17.37
CA ALA A 677 -25.16 -15.74 -17.70
C ALA A 677 -24.69 -15.32 -19.10
N VAL A 678 -25.58 -14.86 -19.95
CA VAL A 678 -25.30 -14.30 -21.28
C VAL A 678 -25.73 -12.84 -21.29
N ALA A 679 -24.76 -11.94 -21.38
CA ALA A 679 -24.99 -10.50 -21.37
C ALA A 679 -25.11 -9.94 -22.81
N ARG A 680 -26.07 -9.03 -23.02
CA ARG A 680 -26.33 -8.40 -24.32
C ARG A 680 -26.40 -6.88 -24.21
N THR A 681 -25.89 -6.22 -25.25
CA THR A 681 -26.06 -4.78 -25.47
C THR A 681 -26.54 -4.55 -26.89
N GLY A 682 -27.64 -3.80 -27.08
CA GLY A 682 -28.26 -3.61 -28.37
C GLY A 682 -28.67 -4.95 -29.05
N GLY A 683 -29.05 -5.96 -28.25
CA GLY A 683 -29.41 -7.30 -28.71
C GLY A 683 -28.24 -8.22 -29.07
N LYS A 684 -26.99 -7.71 -29.08
CA LYS A 684 -25.78 -8.50 -29.38
C LYS A 684 -25.15 -9.04 -28.10
N VAL A 685 -24.71 -10.30 -28.14
CA VAL A 685 -23.93 -10.90 -27.04
C VAL A 685 -22.61 -10.15 -26.91
N VAL A 686 -22.32 -9.64 -25.70
CA VAL A 686 -21.10 -8.90 -25.37
C VAL A 686 -20.22 -9.63 -24.34
N GLY A 687 -20.76 -10.67 -23.71
CA GLY A 687 -20.00 -11.51 -22.79
C GLY A 687 -20.83 -12.64 -22.20
N GLU A 688 -20.13 -13.66 -21.72
CA GLU A 688 -20.72 -14.78 -21.01
C GLU A 688 -19.87 -15.10 -19.76
N TYR A 689 -20.52 -15.61 -18.73
CA TYR A 689 -19.85 -16.17 -17.56
C TYR A 689 -20.60 -17.39 -17.06
N LYS A 690 -19.89 -18.42 -16.61
CA LYS A 690 -20.48 -19.64 -16.09
C LYS A 690 -19.86 -20.11 -14.80
N MET A 691 -20.67 -20.73 -13.96
CA MET A 691 -20.27 -21.56 -12.84
C MET A 691 -20.73 -22.98 -13.11
N GLU A 692 -19.93 -23.95 -12.72
CA GLU A 692 -20.26 -25.36 -12.90
C GLU A 692 -20.15 -26.11 -11.58
N THR A 693 -20.98 -27.10 -11.40
CA THR A 693 -20.82 -28.06 -10.30
C THR A 693 -19.49 -28.79 -10.46
N ALA A 694 -18.62 -28.66 -9.48
CA ALA A 694 -17.36 -29.41 -9.43
C ALA A 694 -17.60 -30.82 -8.87
N GLY A 695 -16.90 -31.82 -9.42
CA GLY A 695 -16.77 -33.13 -8.82
C GLY A 695 -15.81 -33.10 -7.60
N GLU A 696 -15.56 -34.29 -7.00
CA GLU A 696 -14.59 -34.40 -5.91
C GLU A 696 -13.21 -33.86 -6.31
N PRO A 697 -12.48 -33.21 -5.38
CA PRO A 697 -11.11 -32.78 -5.64
C PRO A 697 -10.23 -33.95 -6.10
N ALA A 698 -9.49 -33.76 -7.17
CA ALA A 698 -8.67 -34.81 -7.79
C ALA A 698 -7.16 -34.47 -7.79
N GLU A 699 -6.83 -33.19 -7.92
CA GLU A 699 -5.43 -32.75 -7.91
C GLU A 699 -5.26 -31.31 -7.44
N ILE A 700 -4.02 -30.97 -7.12
CA ILE A 700 -3.58 -29.58 -6.86
C ILE A 700 -2.98 -28.98 -8.12
N VAL A 701 -3.48 -27.83 -8.51
CA VAL A 701 -2.91 -26.99 -9.59
C VAL A 701 -2.18 -25.81 -8.98
N VAL A 702 -0.95 -25.57 -9.45
CA VAL A 702 -0.09 -24.46 -8.99
C VAL A 702 0.22 -23.54 -10.16
N THR A 703 -0.02 -22.25 -9.99
CA THR A 703 0.34 -21.21 -10.98
C THR A 703 1.36 -20.26 -10.37
N ALA A 704 2.54 -20.19 -10.96
CA ALA A 704 3.57 -19.22 -10.60
C ALA A 704 3.28 -17.89 -11.33
N GLU A 705 3.23 -16.80 -10.57
CA GLU A 705 2.78 -15.49 -11.11
C GLU A 705 3.91 -14.59 -11.62
N ASN A 706 5.17 -14.82 -11.15
CA ASN A 706 6.33 -14.04 -11.59
C ASN A 706 7.21 -14.84 -12.56
N PRO A 707 7.06 -14.68 -13.90
CA PRO A 707 7.87 -15.41 -14.86
C PRO A 707 9.33 -14.95 -14.94
N ASN A 708 9.63 -13.76 -14.39
CA ASN A 708 10.97 -13.15 -14.41
C ASN A 708 11.61 -13.12 -13.02
N TRP A 709 11.27 -14.05 -12.14
CA TRP A 709 11.76 -14.13 -10.78
C TRP A 709 13.29 -14.07 -10.70
N LYS A 710 13.85 -13.10 -9.94
CA LYS A 710 15.26 -12.73 -9.95
C LYS A 710 15.97 -13.07 -8.65
N ALA A 711 17.21 -13.55 -8.74
CA ALA A 711 18.09 -13.88 -7.63
C ALA A 711 18.73 -12.63 -7.00
N ASP A 712 17.93 -11.71 -6.49
CA ASP A 712 18.40 -10.49 -5.83
C ASP A 712 18.27 -10.51 -4.31
N GLY A 713 17.72 -11.60 -3.76
CA GLY A 713 17.47 -11.76 -2.34
C GLY A 713 16.17 -11.15 -1.83
N MET A 714 15.42 -10.43 -2.71
CA MET A 714 14.22 -9.66 -2.35
C MET A 714 13.00 -10.02 -3.18
N ASP A 715 13.19 -10.39 -4.46
CA ASP A 715 12.10 -10.64 -5.39
C ASP A 715 11.24 -11.82 -4.97
N LEU A 716 9.92 -11.70 -5.13
CA LEU A 716 8.96 -12.71 -4.71
C LEU A 716 8.39 -13.50 -5.88
N GLN A 717 8.13 -14.78 -5.61
CA GLN A 717 7.28 -15.63 -6.41
C GLN A 717 6.00 -15.93 -5.64
N HIS A 718 4.88 -15.48 -6.14
CA HIS A 718 3.55 -15.84 -5.64
C HIS A 718 3.07 -17.08 -6.38
N LEU A 719 2.66 -18.09 -5.61
CA LEU A 719 2.13 -19.36 -6.14
C LEU A 719 0.64 -19.44 -5.80
N ALA A 720 -0.21 -19.19 -6.79
CA ALA A 720 -1.64 -19.42 -6.66
C ALA A 720 -1.92 -20.93 -6.73
N ILE A 721 -2.61 -21.47 -5.72
CA ILE A 721 -2.86 -22.88 -5.53
C ILE A 721 -4.36 -23.14 -5.56
N LYS A 722 -4.78 -24.17 -6.28
CA LYS A 722 -6.19 -24.55 -6.42
C LYS A 722 -6.34 -26.07 -6.32
N ALA A 723 -7.36 -26.53 -5.58
CA ALA A 723 -7.83 -27.91 -5.68
C ALA A 723 -8.88 -28.00 -6.78
N VAL A 724 -8.67 -28.87 -7.75
CA VAL A 724 -9.56 -29.04 -8.89
C VAL A 724 -10.06 -30.49 -9.02
N ASP A 725 -11.24 -30.64 -9.62
CA ASP A 725 -11.77 -31.94 -9.99
C ASP A 725 -11.06 -32.52 -11.25
N LYS A 726 -11.44 -33.72 -11.65
CA LYS A 726 -10.90 -34.39 -12.85
C LYS A 726 -11.13 -33.64 -14.18
N ASN A 727 -12.01 -32.63 -14.17
CA ASN A 727 -12.31 -31.78 -15.32
C ASN A 727 -11.63 -30.40 -15.22
N GLY A 728 -10.78 -30.19 -14.21
CA GLY A 728 -10.08 -28.93 -13.96
C GLY A 728 -10.92 -27.82 -13.30
N ARG A 729 -12.11 -28.14 -12.76
CA ARG A 729 -12.97 -27.20 -12.07
C ARG A 729 -12.52 -27.02 -10.63
N VAL A 730 -12.39 -25.78 -10.15
CA VAL A 730 -12.07 -25.52 -8.74
C VAL A 730 -13.20 -26.05 -7.85
N HIS A 731 -12.87 -26.85 -6.86
CA HIS A 731 -13.85 -27.34 -5.91
C HIS A 731 -14.08 -26.28 -4.81
N PRO A 732 -15.25 -25.64 -4.77
CA PRO A 732 -15.49 -24.44 -3.95
C PRO A 732 -15.58 -24.73 -2.44
N LEU A 733 -15.60 -25.97 -2.01
CA LEU A 733 -15.66 -26.39 -0.62
C LEU A 733 -14.40 -27.16 -0.18
N ALA A 734 -13.38 -27.30 -1.05
CA ALA A 734 -12.16 -28.00 -0.68
C ALA A 734 -11.39 -27.22 0.40
N ASN A 735 -11.02 -27.94 1.45
CA ASN A 735 -10.32 -27.43 2.63
C ASN A 735 -9.11 -28.29 3.03
N ASN A 736 -8.60 -29.10 2.09
CA ASN A 736 -7.48 -30.00 2.31
C ASN A 736 -6.28 -29.24 2.89
N LYS A 737 -5.64 -29.81 3.90
CA LYS A 737 -4.42 -29.25 4.46
C LYS A 737 -3.26 -29.51 3.52
N LEU A 738 -2.49 -28.48 3.25
CA LEU A 738 -1.30 -28.48 2.40
C LEU A 738 -0.04 -28.42 3.26
N THR A 739 0.97 -29.22 2.89
CA THR A 739 2.32 -29.15 3.46
C THR A 739 3.31 -28.85 2.36
N PHE A 740 4.11 -27.84 2.54
CA PHE A 740 5.05 -27.32 1.55
C PHE A 740 6.49 -27.69 1.89
N LYS A 741 7.23 -28.17 0.88
CA LYS A 741 8.68 -28.35 0.92
C LYS A 741 9.29 -27.57 -0.24
N VAL A 742 10.25 -26.70 0.07
CA VAL A 742 10.99 -25.87 -0.90
C VAL A 742 12.46 -26.18 -0.76
N GLU A 743 13.11 -26.55 -1.86
CA GLU A 743 14.54 -26.90 -1.92
C GLU A 743 15.20 -26.07 -3.02
N GLY A 744 16.42 -25.59 -2.77
CA GLY A 744 17.16 -24.71 -3.67
C GLY A 744 17.28 -23.27 -3.12
N PRO A 745 17.68 -22.31 -3.97
CA PRO A 745 18.03 -20.98 -3.55
C PRO A 745 16.79 -20.06 -3.37
N ALA A 746 15.79 -20.51 -2.60
CA ALA A 746 14.62 -19.71 -2.22
C ALA A 746 14.08 -20.12 -0.85
N LYS A 747 13.29 -19.24 -0.24
CA LYS A 747 12.65 -19.50 1.05
C LYS A 747 11.14 -19.28 0.96
N LEU A 748 10.35 -20.16 1.55
CA LEU A 748 8.95 -19.95 1.83
C LEU A 748 8.83 -18.94 2.97
N ILE A 749 8.18 -17.79 2.72
CA ILE A 749 8.09 -16.69 3.69
C ILE A 749 6.66 -16.35 4.08
N GLY A 750 5.66 -16.84 3.35
CA GLY A 750 4.27 -16.56 3.66
C GLY A 750 3.30 -17.57 3.07
N LEU A 751 2.23 -17.87 3.81
CA LEU A 751 1.12 -18.72 3.40
C LEU A 751 -0.20 -18.01 3.71
N ASP A 752 -1.10 -17.98 2.75
CA ASP A 752 -2.44 -17.40 2.89
C ASP A 752 -3.50 -18.29 2.21
N ASN A 753 -4.76 -18.09 2.53
CA ASN A 753 -5.89 -18.72 1.85
C ASN A 753 -7.11 -17.77 1.74
N GLY A 754 -6.98 -16.53 2.23
CA GLY A 754 -8.06 -15.53 2.26
C GLY A 754 -9.05 -15.69 3.42
N ASP A 755 -8.94 -16.71 4.25
CA ASP A 755 -9.84 -16.92 5.40
C ASP A 755 -9.39 -16.08 6.60
N MET A 756 -10.11 -15.00 6.87
CA MET A 756 -9.88 -14.11 8.02
C MET A 756 -10.24 -14.76 9.37
N ASN A 757 -10.93 -15.89 9.36
CA ASN A 757 -11.32 -16.62 10.58
C ASN A 757 -10.32 -17.74 10.93
N SER A 758 -9.41 -18.08 10.01
CA SER A 758 -8.42 -19.13 10.24
C SER A 758 -7.47 -18.79 11.38
N ASN A 759 -7.23 -19.76 12.28
CA ASN A 759 -6.24 -19.65 13.35
C ASN A 759 -4.84 -20.16 12.94
N GLU A 760 -4.67 -20.64 11.72
CA GLU A 760 -3.37 -21.05 11.20
C GLU A 760 -2.45 -19.83 11.07
N LEU A 761 -1.17 -20.01 11.35
CA LEU A 761 -0.17 -18.95 11.19
C LEU A 761 0.12 -18.73 9.70
N HIS A 762 0.49 -17.52 9.36
CA HIS A 762 0.94 -17.16 7.99
C HIS A 762 2.38 -17.59 7.74
N THR A 763 3.11 -17.96 8.80
CA THR A 763 4.48 -18.49 8.75
C THR A 763 4.49 -20.00 8.92
N GLY A 764 5.61 -20.64 8.59
CA GLY A 764 5.70 -22.09 8.63
C GLY A 764 5.57 -22.71 7.24
N ASN A 765 5.17 -23.99 7.20
CA ASN A 765 5.10 -24.74 5.95
C ASN A 765 3.76 -25.47 5.73
N THR A 766 2.73 -25.14 6.50
CA THR A 766 1.40 -25.75 6.34
C THR A 766 0.31 -24.71 6.26
N ARG A 767 -0.68 -24.93 5.41
CA ARG A 767 -1.88 -24.10 5.28
C ARG A 767 -3.02 -24.92 4.68
N SER A 768 -4.22 -24.81 5.25
CA SER A 768 -5.41 -25.40 4.65
C SER A 768 -5.90 -24.58 3.46
N LEU A 769 -6.51 -25.24 2.49
CA LEU A 769 -7.28 -24.57 1.44
C LEU A 769 -8.50 -23.88 2.06
N TYR A 770 -8.91 -22.77 1.48
CA TYR A 770 -10.18 -22.12 1.75
C TYR A 770 -10.90 -21.83 0.42
N CYS A 771 -12.15 -22.29 0.31
CA CYS A 771 -12.87 -22.26 -0.97
C CYS A 771 -12.06 -22.86 -2.13
N GLY A 772 -11.30 -23.94 -1.84
CA GLY A 772 -10.44 -24.61 -2.82
C GLY A 772 -9.20 -23.87 -3.23
N LYS A 773 -8.81 -22.80 -2.54
CA LYS A 773 -7.69 -21.91 -2.92
C LYS A 773 -6.70 -21.73 -1.76
N ALA A 774 -5.45 -21.47 -2.09
CA ALA A 774 -4.40 -21.00 -1.19
C ALA A 774 -3.34 -20.19 -1.97
N LEU A 775 -2.50 -19.49 -1.23
CA LEU A 775 -1.36 -18.73 -1.75
C LEU A 775 -0.11 -19.11 -0.96
N ALA A 776 0.98 -19.41 -1.68
CA ALA A 776 2.31 -19.51 -1.08
C ALA A 776 3.22 -18.43 -1.67
N ILE A 777 4.08 -17.85 -0.83
CA ILE A 777 4.98 -16.76 -1.20
C ILE A 777 6.42 -17.21 -0.96
N LEU A 778 7.19 -17.31 -2.04
CA LEU A 778 8.61 -17.64 -2.00
C LEU A 778 9.43 -16.37 -2.19
N ARG A 779 10.44 -16.16 -1.35
CA ARG A 779 11.45 -15.11 -1.53
C ARG A 779 12.67 -15.70 -2.22
N ALA A 780 13.16 -15.00 -3.22
CA ALA A 780 14.40 -15.32 -3.92
C ALA A 780 15.61 -15.34 -2.98
N GLY A 781 16.51 -16.26 -3.21
CA GLY A 781 17.89 -16.16 -2.71
C GLY A 781 18.74 -15.23 -3.55
N ARG A 782 20.02 -15.10 -3.19
CA ARG A 782 21.00 -14.25 -3.90
C ARG A 782 21.76 -14.99 -5.01
N THR A 783 21.51 -16.28 -5.16
CA THR A 783 22.17 -17.14 -6.17
C THR A 783 21.13 -17.68 -7.13
N PRO A 784 21.29 -17.52 -8.45
CA PRO A 784 20.36 -18.09 -9.42
C PRO A 784 20.43 -19.63 -9.40
N GLY A 785 19.33 -20.26 -9.81
CA GLY A 785 19.26 -21.71 -9.83
C GLY A 785 17.85 -22.25 -10.00
N GLU A 786 17.74 -23.57 -9.86
CA GLU A 786 16.45 -24.26 -9.84
C GLU A 786 15.94 -24.36 -8.40
N VAL A 787 14.66 -24.10 -8.22
CA VAL A 787 13.94 -24.25 -6.96
C VAL A 787 12.94 -25.38 -7.13
N ALA A 788 13.10 -26.46 -6.37
CA ALA A 788 12.16 -27.58 -6.34
C ALA A 788 11.05 -27.30 -5.31
N LEU A 789 9.81 -27.53 -5.72
CA LEU A 789 8.63 -27.38 -4.90
C LEU A 789 7.92 -28.73 -4.77
N THR A 790 7.61 -29.14 -3.55
CA THR A 790 6.71 -30.28 -3.27
C THR A 790 5.57 -29.80 -2.40
N ILE A 791 4.35 -30.13 -2.78
CA ILE A 791 3.12 -29.85 -2.02
C ILE A 791 2.42 -31.18 -1.76
N GLU A 792 2.39 -31.60 -0.51
CA GLU A 792 1.56 -32.69 -0.05
C GLU A 792 0.20 -32.12 0.34
N ALA A 793 -0.87 -32.77 -0.07
CA ALA A 793 -2.23 -32.37 0.24
C ALA A 793 -2.99 -33.57 0.82
N ASP A 794 -3.62 -33.38 1.97
CA ASP A 794 -4.37 -34.45 2.63
C ASP A 794 -5.45 -35.02 1.68
N GLY A 795 -5.38 -36.30 1.38
CA GLY A 795 -6.33 -37.00 0.51
C GLY A 795 -6.18 -36.73 -1.01
N LEU A 796 -5.14 -36.03 -1.45
CA LEU A 796 -4.88 -35.74 -2.86
C LEU A 796 -3.47 -36.20 -3.27
N PRO A 797 -3.21 -36.41 -4.56
CA PRO A 797 -1.87 -36.71 -5.05
C PRO A 797 -0.89 -35.59 -4.75
N THR A 798 0.33 -35.94 -4.33
CA THR A 798 1.43 -34.98 -4.13
C THR A 798 1.74 -34.23 -5.41
N LYS A 799 1.81 -32.91 -5.34
CA LYS A 799 2.21 -32.05 -6.47
C LYS A 799 3.68 -31.68 -6.36
N THR A 800 4.45 -31.96 -7.41
CA THR A 800 5.84 -31.52 -7.53
C THR A 800 6.00 -30.57 -8.69
N GLY A 801 6.97 -29.66 -8.59
CA GLY A 801 7.27 -28.70 -9.64
C GLY A 801 8.68 -28.12 -9.52
N LYS A 802 9.14 -27.49 -10.58
CA LYS A 802 10.44 -26.79 -10.63
C LYS A 802 10.20 -25.35 -11.08
N LEU A 803 10.83 -24.43 -10.37
CA LEU A 803 10.79 -23.00 -10.66
C LEU A 803 12.20 -22.54 -11.01
N LYS A 804 12.31 -21.62 -11.95
CA LYS A 804 13.60 -21.05 -12.34
C LYS A 804 13.79 -19.71 -11.64
N LEU A 805 14.85 -19.60 -10.88
CA LEU A 805 15.34 -18.34 -10.31
C LEU A 805 16.42 -17.77 -11.23
N ASN A 806 16.13 -16.67 -11.91
CA ASN A 806 16.97 -16.05 -12.93
C ASN A 806 18.09 -15.19 -12.29
N PRO A 807 19.21 -14.97 -12.96
CA PRO A 807 20.24 -14.04 -12.50
C PRO A 807 19.68 -12.63 -12.32
N LYS A 808 20.18 -11.91 -11.33
CA LYS A 808 20.00 -10.46 -11.22
C LYS A 808 20.74 -9.83 -12.40
N LYS A 809 19.99 -9.15 -13.29
CA LYS A 809 20.62 -8.41 -14.40
C LYS A 809 21.26 -7.12 -13.87
#